data_95ac4e9d6268a51ef94e1a77f71af40e
#
_entry.id   95ac4e9d6268a51ef94e1a77f71af40e
#
_cell.length_a   1.000
_cell.length_b   1.000
_cell.length_c   1.000
_cell.angle_alpha   90.00
_cell.angle_beta   90.00
_cell.angle_gamma   90.00
#
_symmetry.space_group_name_H-M   'P 1'
#
loop_
_entity.id
_entity.type
_entity.pdbx_description
1 polymer ?
#
loop_
_entity_poly.entity_id
_entity_poly.type
_entity_poly.pdbx_seq_one_letter_code
_entity_poly.pdbx_strand_id
1 'polypeptide(L)'
;MDPQYCNKKIINLTEQELTSLGFLGPNALPGIKKLVEQIRADPERLGQVNCFQVELLRGEYDAKASAPGAPQASPTSPTFRGSPVLSDADTLFSQPNASSTATTVVALDLISQYESNFYYRGLSEDPPKLMWRSDLDTNPFPMPEAGEHFVKPPSKTAFGIFNTHLNKVWDSTVAPRIIALLKTHGIKRSVLKTARFLIVDEDAGTERWGPDTIWIAVHPNTTKAADARDVTPAILQILNDAQVYGAVVEWYEGAVKSLVGPPLMPIVDNSDPTFGLSNPFDVGLGIPIARASDNAQGTVTLLFHEVKTKDGTPSDRILALTNKHVATVDTTTDYIFDAANPVSILVCGERRFNRANKEIKEALNTGLRDAVRLAGELKDLQTKEGAPAKRAVQRKEADLTRQLEDNEVRQELFHVVNGPWKLAGNREFATVLWAPKISVSGRPYTRDIATLVVDEAKLEHFNGNIVNLGNQFTVSQLEDKFWPTVAIREDRTIPADLQLPIHAVLPRRLVMNPDTEDKNGEPLYIVAKYGNTTKLTLGNYSGMDAYVCTEFGAESRECVIYNGKGAGDFSAKGDSGSLIFRGDGVGVAMLHSGMPRGRHSHVTYAAPLWWVFKLVREEYPDAEFYGMTYTIED
;
A
#
# COMPACT_ATOMS: atom_id res chain seq x y z
N MET A 1 19.31 -5.40 8.73
CA MET A 1 20.15 -4.19 8.88
C MET A 1 19.64 -3.41 10.09
N ASP A 2 20.51 -2.86 10.90
CA ASP A 2 20.15 -1.99 12.03
C ASP A 2 19.44 -0.73 11.49
N PRO A 3 18.24 -0.38 12.01
CA PRO A 3 17.44 0.76 11.55
C PRO A 3 18.19 2.09 11.51
N GLN A 4 19.13 2.29 12.43
CA GLN A 4 19.93 3.54 12.49
C GLN A 4 20.82 3.77 11.26
N TYR A 5 21.15 2.71 10.49
CA TYR A 5 21.98 2.81 9.30
C TYR A 5 21.19 2.87 8.00
N CYS A 6 19.89 2.50 8.00
CA CYS A 6 19.10 2.38 6.78
C CYS A 6 19.22 3.58 5.83
N ASN A 7 19.05 4.79 6.37
CA ASN A 7 19.07 6.02 5.57
C ASN A 7 20.45 6.70 5.53
N LYS A 8 21.47 6.16 6.21
CA LYS A 8 22.82 6.72 6.13
C LYS A 8 23.43 6.49 4.76
N LYS A 9 23.99 7.54 4.19
CA LYS A 9 24.67 7.48 2.89
C LYS A 9 26.02 6.76 3.06
N ILE A 10 26.37 5.91 2.09
CA ILE A 10 27.61 5.10 2.13
C ILE A 10 28.85 5.98 2.29
N ILE A 11 28.87 7.16 1.67
CA ILE A 11 29.99 8.10 1.73
C ILE A 11 30.22 8.69 3.12
N ASN A 12 29.22 8.71 3.98
CA ASN A 12 29.27 9.29 5.33
C ASN A 12 29.72 8.27 6.39
N LEU A 13 29.95 7.02 6.02
CA LEU A 13 30.35 5.96 6.93
C LEU A 13 31.87 5.75 6.91
N THR A 14 32.42 5.46 8.10
CA THR A 14 33.80 5.04 8.26
C THR A 14 34.03 3.62 7.73
N GLU A 15 35.30 3.26 7.46
CA GLU A 15 35.64 1.90 7.04
C GLU A 15 35.29 0.85 8.10
N GLN A 16 35.37 1.20 9.38
CA GLN A 16 35.01 0.33 10.49
C GLN A 16 33.48 0.05 10.48
N GLU A 17 32.65 1.09 10.30
CA GLU A 17 31.19 0.93 10.18
C GLU A 17 30.81 0.09 8.95
N LEU A 18 31.41 0.36 7.78
CA LEU A 18 31.17 -0.42 6.57
C LEU A 18 31.61 -1.89 6.72
N THR A 19 32.67 -2.14 7.48
CA THR A 19 33.13 -3.50 7.78
C THR A 19 32.19 -4.19 8.77
N SER A 20 31.71 -3.50 9.81
CA SER A 20 30.72 -4.03 10.75
C SER A 20 29.39 -4.37 10.08
N LEU A 21 28.97 -3.59 9.08
CA LEU A 21 27.80 -3.86 8.25
C LEU A 21 28.01 -5.00 7.23
N GLY A 22 29.25 -5.52 7.09
CA GLY A 22 29.58 -6.54 6.11
C GLY A 22 29.65 -6.06 4.66
N PHE A 23 29.80 -4.76 4.44
CA PHE A 23 29.95 -4.15 3.12
C PHE A 23 31.42 -4.09 2.67
N LEU A 24 32.35 -4.02 3.62
CA LEU A 24 33.79 -4.10 3.40
C LEU A 24 34.42 -5.21 4.27
N GLY A 25 35.71 -5.44 4.13
CA GLY A 25 36.47 -6.42 4.88
C GLY A 25 36.53 -7.80 4.20
N PRO A 26 37.13 -8.82 4.89
CA PRO A 26 37.43 -10.11 4.31
C PRO A 26 36.18 -10.97 4.04
N ASN A 27 35.09 -10.75 4.78
CA ASN A 27 33.84 -11.50 4.67
C ASN A 27 32.80 -10.81 3.77
N ALA A 28 33.10 -9.63 3.22
CA ALA A 28 32.20 -8.94 2.31
C ALA A 28 32.13 -9.65 0.95
N LEU A 29 30.95 -9.73 0.38
CA LEU A 29 30.77 -10.26 -0.99
C LEU A 29 31.56 -9.40 -1.98
N PRO A 30 32.34 -10.01 -2.91
CA PRO A 30 33.18 -9.25 -3.84
C PRO A 30 32.42 -8.19 -4.65
N GLY A 31 31.17 -8.50 -5.07
CA GLY A 31 30.32 -7.54 -5.79
C GLY A 31 29.90 -6.35 -4.95
N ILE A 32 29.60 -6.55 -3.66
CA ILE A 32 29.23 -5.49 -2.73
C ILE A 32 30.45 -4.64 -2.37
N LYS A 33 31.59 -5.26 -2.09
CA LYS A 33 32.84 -4.55 -1.84
C LYS A 33 33.18 -3.61 -2.99
N LYS A 34 33.17 -4.13 -4.23
CA LYS A 34 33.41 -3.34 -5.44
C LYS A 34 32.42 -2.18 -5.58
N LEU A 35 31.14 -2.42 -5.33
CA LEU A 35 30.08 -1.39 -5.36
C LEU A 35 30.38 -0.25 -4.37
N VAL A 36 30.66 -0.59 -3.12
CA VAL A 36 30.96 0.40 -2.06
C VAL A 36 32.23 1.19 -2.40
N GLU A 37 33.26 0.54 -2.92
CA GLU A 37 34.49 1.20 -3.40
C GLU A 37 34.17 2.18 -4.55
N GLN A 38 33.31 1.81 -5.51
CA GLN A 38 32.88 2.68 -6.60
C GLN A 38 32.10 3.89 -6.10
N ILE A 39 31.15 3.70 -5.16
CA ILE A 39 30.38 4.79 -4.56
C ILE A 39 31.30 5.78 -3.84
N ARG A 40 32.26 5.28 -3.07
CA ARG A 40 33.22 6.14 -2.33
C ARG A 40 34.24 6.83 -3.26
N ALA A 41 34.54 6.25 -4.41
CA ALA A 41 35.45 6.82 -5.40
C ALA A 41 34.78 7.92 -6.26
N ASP A 42 33.44 8.02 -6.26
CA ASP A 42 32.70 9.04 -7.01
C ASP A 42 31.57 9.64 -6.15
N PRO A 43 31.91 10.35 -5.06
CA PRO A 43 30.94 10.89 -4.12
C PRO A 43 30.06 11.99 -4.71
N GLU A 44 30.52 12.70 -5.73
CA GLU A 44 29.74 13.74 -6.42
C GLU A 44 28.53 13.15 -7.14
N ARG A 45 28.68 11.95 -7.74
CA ARG A 45 27.63 11.32 -8.54
C ARG A 45 26.83 10.26 -7.81
N LEU A 46 27.49 9.47 -6.95
CA LEU A 46 26.88 8.33 -6.26
C LEU A 46 26.66 8.59 -4.76
N GLY A 47 26.91 9.83 -4.29
CA GLY A 47 26.80 10.18 -2.87
C GLY A 47 25.41 10.06 -2.27
N GLN A 48 24.35 9.95 -3.08
CA GLN A 48 22.99 9.74 -2.62
C GLN A 48 22.71 8.28 -2.21
N VAL A 49 23.54 7.31 -2.66
CA VAL A 49 23.34 5.89 -2.37
C VAL A 49 23.46 5.63 -0.86
N ASN A 50 22.45 5.02 -0.27
CA ASN A 50 22.38 4.73 1.15
C ASN A 50 22.60 3.23 1.47
N CYS A 51 22.74 2.94 2.76
CA CYS A 51 22.98 1.57 3.23
C CYS A 51 21.85 0.60 2.89
N PHE A 52 20.61 1.07 2.90
CA PHE A 52 19.46 0.22 2.59
C PHE A 52 19.52 -0.35 1.16
N GLN A 53 19.88 0.49 0.18
CA GLN A 53 20.00 0.08 -1.22
C GLN A 53 21.12 -0.96 -1.41
N VAL A 54 22.26 -0.76 -0.74
CA VAL A 54 23.39 -1.71 -0.79
C VAL A 54 23.04 -3.03 -0.12
N GLU A 55 22.34 -2.99 1.01
CA GLU A 55 21.87 -4.18 1.73
C GLU A 55 20.86 -5.00 0.93
N LEU A 56 19.93 -4.33 0.26
CA LEU A 56 18.97 -4.98 -0.63
C LEU A 56 19.68 -5.76 -1.76
N LEU A 57 20.69 -5.13 -2.36
CA LEU A 57 21.49 -5.77 -3.40
C LEU A 57 22.32 -6.93 -2.84
N ARG A 58 22.86 -6.81 -1.61
CA ARG A 58 23.55 -7.91 -0.92
C ARG A 58 22.64 -9.12 -0.76
N GLY A 59 21.40 -8.92 -0.31
CA GLY A 59 20.42 -9.99 -0.18
C GLY A 59 20.11 -10.70 -1.52
N GLU A 60 20.13 -9.99 -2.65
CA GLU A 60 19.99 -10.60 -3.97
C GLU A 60 21.19 -11.49 -4.33
N TYR A 61 22.41 -11.05 -4.03
CA TYR A 61 23.62 -11.86 -4.26
C TYR A 61 23.66 -13.09 -3.38
N ASP A 62 23.31 -12.98 -2.10
CA ASP A 62 23.24 -14.11 -1.17
C ASP A 62 22.20 -15.15 -1.64
N ALA A 63 21.04 -14.68 -2.08
CA ALA A 63 19.99 -15.56 -2.61
C ALA A 63 20.43 -16.32 -3.88
N LYS A 64 21.19 -15.65 -4.76
CA LYS A 64 21.75 -16.28 -5.97
C LYS A 64 22.86 -17.28 -5.66
N ALA A 65 23.68 -17.01 -4.64
CA ALA A 65 24.74 -17.91 -4.20
C ALA A 65 24.18 -19.18 -3.52
N SER A 66 23.01 -19.08 -2.91
CA SER A 66 22.33 -20.19 -2.20
C SER A 66 21.40 -21.02 -3.09
N ALA A 67 21.24 -20.66 -4.38
CA ALA A 67 20.37 -21.40 -5.30
C ALA A 67 21.00 -22.75 -5.70
N PRO A 68 20.23 -23.85 -5.80
CA PRO A 68 20.75 -25.14 -6.24
C PRO A 68 21.27 -25.05 -7.69
N GLY A 69 22.58 -25.23 -7.87
CA GLY A 69 23.25 -25.20 -9.19
C GLY A 69 24.32 -24.12 -9.35
N ALA A 70 24.62 -23.31 -8.34
CA ALA A 70 25.77 -22.40 -8.37
C ALA A 70 27.08 -23.15 -8.11
N PRO A 71 28.22 -22.81 -8.79
CA PRO A 71 29.51 -23.45 -8.52
C PRO A 71 29.95 -23.18 -7.09
N GLN A 72 30.14 -24.25 -6.32
CA GLN A 72 30.60 -24.18 -4.94
C GLN A 72 32.05 -23.70 -4.87
N ALA A 73 32.29 -22.58 -4.22
CA ALA A 73 33.58 -22.28 -3.65
C ALA A 73 33.77 -23.15 -2.40
N SER A 74 34.90 -23.82 -2.32
CA SER A 74 35.25 -24.81 -1.30
C SER A 74 35.11 -24.28 0.13
N PRO A 75 34.68 -25.14 1.09
CA PRO A 75 34.40 -24.70 2.46
C PRO A 75 35.66 -24.69 3.30
N THR A 76 35.93 -23.58 3.97
CA THR A 76 36.83 -23.56 5.12
C THR A 76 36.04 -23.20 6.39
N SER A 77 35.80 -24.23 7.18
CA SER A 77 35.64 -24.28 8.64
C SER A 77 34.45 -23.64 9.37
N PRO A 78 34.05 -24.17 10.54
CA PRO A 78 32.65 -24.18 10.96
C PRO A 78 32.26 -22.97 11.79
N THR A 79 31.16 -22.40 11.46
CA THR A 79 30.51 -21.34 12.25
C THR A 79 29.55 -21.95 13.25
N PHE A 80 29.77 -21.63 14.50
CA PHE A 80 28.85 -21.80 15.62
C PHE A 80 27.49 -21.15 15.30
N ARG A 81 26.44 -21.95 15.32
CA ARG A 81 25.06 -21.46 15.41
C ARG A 81 24.76 -21.13 16.86
N GLY A 82 24.83 -19.84 17.19
CA GLY A 82 24.14 -19.31 18.37
C GLY A 82 22.78 -18.77 17.94
N SER A 83 21.71 -19.30 18.52
CA SER A 83 20.38 -18.71 18.43
C SER A 83 20.41 -17.31 19.06
N PRO A 84 19.80 -16.29 18.47
CA PRO A 84 19.65 -15.02 19.16
C PRO A 84 18.59 -15.18 20.25
N VAL A 85 19.03 -15.15 21.47
CA VAL A 85 18.19 -14.81 22.61
C VAL A 85 17.83 -13.35 22.41
N LEU A 86 16.54 -13.06 22.40
CA LEU A 86 16.00 -11.72 22.55
C LEU A 86 16.53 -11.16 23.88
N SER A 87 17.44 -10.24 23.81
CA SER A 87 17.76 -9.36 24.92
C SER A 87 17.46 -7.94 24.51
N ASP A 88 16.65 -7.36 25.35
CA ASP A 88 16.05 -6.06 25.31
C ASP A 88 17.01 -4.87 25.06
N ALA A 89 16.52 -3.92 24.27
CA ALA A 89 16.45 -2.49 24.57
C ALA A 89 17.72 -1.69 24.92
N ASP A 90 18.93 -2.18 24.72
CA ASP A 90 20.12 -1.41 25.16
C ASP A 90 20.85 -0.59 24.08
N THR A 91 20.25 -0.33 22.93
CA THR A 91 20.94 0.37 21.83
C THR A 91 20.25 1.65 21.32
N LEU A 92 19.45 2.30 22.15
CA LEU A 92 18.72 3.52 21.74
C LEU A 92 19.35 4.86 22.22
N PHE A 93 20.56 4.86 22.77
CA PHE A 93 21.17 6.06 23.32
C PHE A 93 22.52 6.43 22.69
N SER A 94 22.51 6.72 21.39
CA SER A 94 23.59 7.53 20.82
C SER A 94 23.07 8.95 20.64
N GLN A 95 23.55 9.86 21.49
CA GLN A 95 23.33 11.29 21.32
C GLN A 95 23.80 11.73 19.93
N PRO A 96 23.08 12.63 19.24
CA PRO A 96 23.64 13.37 18.13
C PRO A 96 24.79 14.22 18.65
N ASN A 97 25.98 14.09 18.04
CA ASN A 97 27.16 14.89 18.33
C ASN A 97 26.80 16.38 18.44
N ALA A 98 27.03 16.93 19.62
CA ALA A 98 27.05 18.35 19.87
C ALA A 98 28.24 18.98 19.15
N SER A 99 28.04 19.42 17.91
CA SER A 99 28.88 20.42 17.28
C SER A 99 28.08 21.17 16.21
N SER A 100 27.18 22.00 16.66
CA SER A 100 26.88 23.28 16.02
C SER A 100 26.38 24.21 17.12
N THR A 101 27.23 25.17 17.48
CA THR A 101 26.89 26.35 18.25
C THR A 101 25.89 27.20 17.47
N ALA A 102 24.65 26.80 17.49
CA ALA A 102 23.51 27.67 17.31
C ALA A 102 22.69 27.53 18.58
N THR A 103 22.91 28.44 19.51
CA THR A 103 22.06 28.65 20.67
C THR A 103 20.68 29.04 20.14
N THR A 104 19.87 28.03 19.81
CA THR A 104 18.46 28.25 19.66
C THR A 104 17.97 28.54 21.07
N VAL A 105 17.70 29.81 21.36
CA VAL A 105 17.03 30.23 22.58
C VAL A 105 15.66 29.59 22.52
N VAL A 106 15.53 28.41 23.11
CA VAL A 106 14.23 27.81 23.42
C VAL A 106 13.62 28.76 24.44
N ALA A 107 12.45 29.31 24.16
CA ALA A 107 11.72 30.10 25.13
C ALA A 107 11.64 29.27 26.42
N LEU A 108 11.98 29.86 27.56
CA LEU A 108 12.12 29.21 28.88
C LEU A 108 10.86 28.46 29.37
N ASP A 109 9.76 28.63 28.65
CA ASP A 109 8.42 28.09 28.90
C ASP A 109 8.01 26.92 27.97
N LEU A 110 8.91 26.43 27.12
CA LEU A 110 8.69 25.28 26.24
C LEU A 110 9.55 24.09 26.67
N ILE A 111 9.03 22.89 26.44
CA ILE A 111 9.73 21.65 26.78
C ILE A 111 10.96 21.43 25.89
N SER A 112 11.97 20.73 26.40
CA SER A 112 13.14 20.35 25.65
C SER A 112 12.82 19.26 24.61
N GLN A 113 13.65 19.16 23.55
CA GLN A 113 13.55 18.08 22.58
C GLN A 113 13.73 16.69 23.23
N TYR A 114 14.56 16.60 24.26
CA TYR A 114 14.79 15.38 25.01
C TYR A 114 13.52 14.97 25.77
N GLU A 115 12.93 15.88 26.54
CA GLU A 115 11.67 15.63 27.25
C GLU A 115 10.57 15.26 26.27
N SER A 116 10.40 15.98 25.17
CA SER A 116 9.39 15.69 24.14
C SER A 116 9.47 14.25 23.65
N ASN A 117 10.66 13.73 23.42
CA ASN A 117 10.88 12.40 22.85
C ASN A 117 10.76 11.28 23.91
N PHE A 118 11.11 11.53 25.17
CA PHE A 118 11.23 10.49 26.19
C PHE A 118 10.17 10.52 27.29
N TYR A 119 9.36 11.55 27.35
CA TYR A 119 8.35 11.73 28.39
C TYR A 119 7.35 10.57 28.52
N TYR A 120 6.97 9.96 27.40
CA TYR A 120 6.05 8.82 27.34
C TYR A 120 6.74 7.48 27.10
N ARG A 121 8.02 7.37 27.38
CA ARG A 121 8.76 6.10 27.28
C ARG A 121 8.03 5.00 28.05
N GLY A 122 7.90 3.82 27.44
CA GLY A 122 7.25 2.64 28.02
C GLY A 122 5.77 2.48 27.69
N LEU A 123 5.08 3.51 27.14
CA LEU A 123 3.68 3.36 26.73
C LEU A 123 3.50 2.43 25.52
N SER A 124 4.48 2.40 24.63
CA SER A 124 4.53 1.54 23.43
C SER A 124 5.96 1.49 22.89
N GLU A 125 6.21 0.69 21.85
CA GLU A 125 7.49 0.67 21.13
C GLU A 125 7.80 2.02 20.46
N ASP A 126 6.77 2.73 19.98
CA ASP A 126 6.87 4.08 19.41
C ASP A 126 5.85 5.00 20.14
N PRO A 127 6.23 5.56 21.31
CA PRO A 127 5.32 6.39 22.10
C PRO A 127 5.12 7.76 21.46
N PRO A 128 3.96 8.41 21.72
CA PRO A 128 3.71 9.75 21.22
C PRO A 128 4.70 10.75 21.80
N LYS A 129 4.97 11.83 21.07
CA LYS A 129 5.82 12.91 21.54
C LYS A 129 5.02 13.91 22.38
N LEU A 130 5.53 14.24 23.56
CA LEU A 130 4.94 15.30 24.37
C LEU A 130 5.09 16.63 23.64
N MET A 131 4.00 17.38 23.56
CA MET A 131 3.99 18.74 23.00
C MET A 131 4.12 19.79 24.09
N TRP A 132 3.36 19.64 25.17
CA TRP A 132 3.37 20.54 26.33
C TRP A 132 2.63 19.90 27.52
N ARG A 133 2.94 20.36 28.77
CA ARG A 133 2.30 19.91 30.00
C ARG A 133 2.19 21.00 31.06
N SER A 134 1.13 20.95 31.87
CA SER A 134 0.82 22.01 32.84
C SER A 134 1.66 21.99 34.10
N ASP A 135 2.33 20.89 34.40
CA ASP A 135 3.13 20.70 35.63
C ASP A 135 4.64 20.87 35.40
N LEU A 136 5.03 21.55 34.32
CA LEU A 136 6.42 21.73 33.90
C LEU A 136 7.31 22.27 35.05
N ASP A 137 6.83 23.30 35.76
CA ASP A 137 7.59 23.96 36.81
C ASP A 137 7.59 23.18 38.14
N THR A 138 6.52 22.43 38.42
CA THR A 138 6.34 21.71 39.69
C THR A 138 6.86 20.28 39.68
N ASN A 139 7.03 19.70 38.50
CA ASN A 139 7.51 18.32 38.30
C ASN A 139 8.50 18.25 37.13
N PRO A 140 9.71 18.80 37.28
CA PRO A 140 10.71 18.85 36.21
C PRO A 140 11.08 17.45 35.72
N PHE A 141 11.21 17.30 34.39
CA PHE A 141 11.63 16.04 33.79
C PHE A 141 13.15 15.84 33.98
N PRO A 142 13.60 14.64 34.40
CA PRO A 142 15.00 14.37 34.60
C PRO A 142 15.80 14.59 33.31
N MET A 143 16.80 15.46 33.38
CA MET A 143 17.69 15.74 32.24
C MET A 143 19.07 15.11 32.53
N PRO A 144 19.73 14.49 31.52
CA PRO A 144 21.11 14.00 31.70
C PRO A 144 22.03 15.13 32.05
N GLU A 145 22.93 14.92 33.01
CA GLU A 145 24.00 15.89 33.33
C GLU A 145 25.04 15.90 32.17
N ALA A 146 25.73 17.04 32.02
CA ALA A 146 26.74 17.17 30.98
C ALA A 146 27.92 16.20 31.24
N GLY A 147 28.01 15.17 30.38
CA GLY A 147 29.04 14.12 30.48
C GLY A 147 28.49 12.74 30.90
N GLU A 148 27.25 12.64 31.29
CA GLU A 148 26.61 11.36 31.51
C GLU A 148 26.15 10.74 30.17
N HIS A 149 26.68 9.57 29.85
CA HIS A 149 26.40 8.90 28.57
C HIS A 149 25.26 7.91 28.62
N PHE A 150 24.71 7.59 29.81
CA PHE A 150 23.69 6.56 30.00
C PHE A 150 22.70 6.90 31.11
N VAL A 151 21.86 7.94 30.94
CA VAL A 151 20.67 8.12 31.81
C VAL A 151 19.48 7.47 31.15
N LYS A 152 18.88 6.51 31.84
CA LYS A 152 17.66 5.85 31.39
C LYS A 152 16.46 6.66 31.92
N PRO A 153 15.70 7.38 31.03
CA PRO A 153 14.56 8.14 31.51
C PRO A 153 13.50 7.19 32.09
N PRO A 154 12.73 7.63 33.12
CA PRO A 154 11.66 6.82 33.71
C PRO A 154 10.68 6.31 32.66
N SER A 155 10.19 5.10 32.83
CA SER A 155 9.15 4.53 31.99
C SER A 155 7.77 4.81 32.56
N LYS A 156 6.75 4.92 31.68
CA LYS A 156 5.36 5.15 32.06
C LYS A 156 4.45 4.02 31.57
N THR A 157 3.47 3.65 32.41
CA THR A 157 2.35 2.80 32.04
C THR A 157 1.05 3.57 32.29
N ALA A 158 0.15 3.62 31.31
CA ALA A 158 -1.13 4.33 31.44
C ALA A 158 -2.22 3.45 32.07
N PHE A 159 -2.95 4.01 32.99
CA PHE A 159 -4.10 3.39 33.66
C PHE A 159 -5.34 4.29 33.59
N GLY A 160 -6.51 3.68 33.77
CA GLY A 160 -7.75 4.42 33.92
C GLY A 160 -7.84 5.13 35.26
N ILE A 161 -8.67 6.17 35.32
CA ILE A 161 -9.03 6.90 36.56
C ILE A 161 -10.37 6.37 37.04
N PHE A 162 -10.43 5.92 38.28
CA PHE A 162 -11.64 5.35 38.87
C PHE A 162 -11.93 5.92 40.28
N ASN A 163 -13.21 6.04 40.60
CA ASN A 163 -13.70 6.44 41.93
C ASN A 163 -13.24 7.82 42.41
N THR A 164 -12.93 8.73 41.48
CA THR A 164 -12.58 10.12 41.78
C THR A 164 -13.78 11.05 41.54
N HIS A 165 -13.67 12.30 42.00
CA HIS A 165 -14.66 13.32 41.67
C HIS A 165 -14.73 13.61 40.18
N LEU A 166 -13.60 13.51 39.46
CA LEU A 166 -13.52 13.69 38.02
C LEU A 166 -14.47 12.75 37.26
N ASN A 167 -14.58 11.47 37.66
CA ASN A 167 -15.50 10.51 37.03
C ASN A 167 -16.98 10.97 37.10
N LYS A 168 -17.38 11.70 38.14
CA LYS A 168 -18.78 12.15 38.33
C LYS A 168 -19.13 13.35 37.46
N VAL A 169 -18.13 14.20 37.15
CA VAL A 169 -18.35 15.48 36.46
C VAL A 169 -17.80 15.48 35.02
N TRP A 170 -17.14 14.40 34.60
CA TRP A 170 -16.44 14.32 33.30
C TRP A 170 -17.39 14.56 32.13
N ASP A 171 -18.39 13.70 31.96
CA ASP A 171 -19.29 13.71 30.80
C ASP A 171 -20.29 14.87 30.85
N SER A 172 -20.73 15.26 32.05
CA SER A 172 -21.76 16.29 32.21
C SER A 172 -21.23 17.72 32.14
N THR A 173 -19.97 17.94 32.54
CA THR A 173 -19.46 19.30 32.80
C THR A 173 -18.07 19.52 32.21
N VAL A 174 -17.08 18.71 32.56
CA VAL A 174 -15.67 18.99 32.25
C VAL A 174 -15.37 18.81 30.78
N ALA A 175 -15.63 17.62 30.21
CA ALA A 175 -15.30 17.33 28.82
C ALA A 175 -16.07 18.25 27.83
N PRO A 176 -17.39 18.51 27.99
CA PRO A 176 -18.10 19.43 27.08
C PRO A 176 -17.55 20.86 27.13
N ARG A 177 -17.20 21.39 28.33
CA ARG A 177 -16.61 22.72 28.46
C ARG A 177 -15.22 22.81 27.82
N ILE A 178 -14.37 21.81 28.03
CA ILE A 178 -13.05 21.74 27.37
C ILE A 178 -13.22 21.68 25.85
N ILE A 179 -14.12 20.84 25.35
CA ILE A 179 -14.40 20.73 23.90
C ILE A 179 -14.83 22.07 23.31
N ALA A 180 -15.74 22.78 23.98
CA ALA A 180 -16.19 24.09 23.55
C ALA A 180 -15.05 25.12 23.55
N LEU A 181 -14.21 25.13 24.59
CA LEU A 181 -13.04 25.99 24.69
C LEU A 181 -12.08 25.76 23.54
N LEU A 182 -11.72 24.48 23.25
CA LEU A 182 -10.78 24.14 22.17
C LEU A 182 -11.32 24.56 20.79
N LYS A 183 -12.63 24.40 20.55
CA LYS A 183 -13.29 24.88 19.32
C LYS A 183 -13.20 26.41 19.20
N THR A 184 -13.42 27.15 20.29
CA THR A 184 -13.33 28.63 20.28
C THR A 184 -11.92 29.11 19.93
N HIS A 185 -10.87 28.38 20.36
CA HIS A 185 -9.48 28.70 20.04
C HIS A 185 -8.99 28.09 18.72
N GLY A 186 -9.86 27.45 17.92
CA GLY A 186 -9.51 26.87 16.64
C GLY A 186 -8.59 25.64 16.73
N ILE A 187 -8.44 25.02 17.91
CA ILE A 187 -7.60 23.86 18.13
C ILE A 187 -8.26 22.61 17.57
N LYS A 188 -7.59 21.98 16.61
CA LYS A 188 -8.04 20.73 15.96
C LYS A 188 -7.66 19.52 16.80
N ARG A 189 -8.40 19.30 17.92
CA ARG A 189 -8.18 18.09 18.71
C ARG A 189 -8.59 16.83 17.93
N SER A 190 -7.81 15.76 18.10
CA SER A 190 -8.18 14.41 17.67
C SER A 190 -8.83 13.61 18.78
N VAL A 191 -8.31 13.69 20.02
CA VAL A 191 -8.84 12.99 21.20
C VAL A 191 -8.78 13.88 22.42
N LEU A 192 -9.81 13.78 23.28
CA LEU A 192 -9.80 14.24 24.66
C LEU A 192 -10.08 13.04 25.55
N LYS A 193 -9.16 12.68 26.41
CA LYS A 193 -9.24 11.53 27.31
C LYS A 193 -8.56 11.80 28.64
N THR A 194 -8.70 10.87 29.57
CA THR A 194 -8.06 10.92 30.89
C THR A 194 -7.17 9.71 31.08
N ALA A 195 -6.08 9.87 31.82
CA ALA A 195 -5.19 8.79 32.19
C ALA A 195 -4.54 9.08 33.57
N ARG A 196 -4.06 8.03 34.22
CA ARG A 196 -3.16 8.12 35.36
C ARG A 196 -1.94 7.26 35.08
N PHE A 197 -0.76 7.83 35.19
CA PHE A 197 0.48 7.16 34.85
C PHE A 197 1.14 6.55 36.07
N LEU A 198 1.51 5.26 36.01
CA LEU A 198 2.51 4.66 36.88
C LEU A 198 3.87 4.98 36.26
N ILE A 199 4.73 5.62 37.03
CA ILE A 199 6.07 6.05 36.61
C ILE A 199 7.07 5.17 37.35
N VAL A 200 7.89 4.47 36.58
CA VAL A 200 8.92 3.55 37.06
C VAL A 200 10.28 4.11 36.71
N ASP A 201 11.08 4.39 37.73
CA ASP A 201 12.48 4.72 37.58
C ASP A 201 13.31 3.46 37.85
N GLU A 202 13.79 2.84 36.78
CA GLU A 202 14.50 1.58 36.85
C GLU A 202 15.89 1.74 37.50
N ASP A 203 16.53 2.90 37.34
CA ASP A 203 17.86 3.18 37.90
C ASP A 203 17.77 3.45 39.41
N ALA A 204 16.73 4.15 39.86
CA ALA A 204 16.47 4.38 41.28
C ALA A 204 15.70 3.24 41.95
N GLY A 205 15.16 2.28 41.19
CA GLY A 205 14.32 1.18 41.69
C GLY A 205 13.03 1.66 42.36
N THR A 206 12.47 2.81 41.92
CA THR A 206 11.29 3.42 42.54
C THR A 206 10.09 3.44 41.60
N GLU A 207 8.90 3.25 42.18
CA GLU A 207 7.63 3.37 41.47
C GLU A 207 6.77 4.44 42.14
N ARG A 208 6.12 5.27 41.32
CA ARG A 208 5.18 6.29 41.83
C ARG A 208 4.00 6.51 40.92
N TRP A 209 2.86 6.78 41.47
CA TRP A 209 1.69 7.22 40.72
C TRP A 209 1.79 8.71 40.39
N GLY A 210 1.54 9.04 39.14
CA GLY A 210 1.35 10.42 38.72
C GLY A 210 -0.05 10.95 39.08
N PRO A 211 -0.31 12.24 38.86
CA PRO A 211 -1.61 12.86 39.04
C PRO A 211 -2.64 12.38 38.02
N ASP A 212 -3.91 12.66 38.28
CA ASP A 212 -4.97 12.51 37.30
C ASP A 212 -4.67 13.46 36.12
N THR A 213 -4.60 12.93 34.91
CA THR A 213 -4.15 13.65 33.73
C THR A 213 -5.29 13.82 32.73
N ILE A 214 -5.54 15.05 32.31
CA ILE A 214 -6.35 15.39 31.14
C ILE A 214 -5.41 15.29 29.95
N TRP A 215 -5.59 14.26 29.12
CA TRP A 215 -4.65 13.90 28.08
C TRP A 215 -5.23 14.22 26.70
N ILE A 216 -4.72 15.28 26.07
CA ILE A 216 -5.26 15.89 24.85
C ILE A 216 -4.35 15.56 23.67
N ALA A 217 -4.92 14.90 22.66
CA ALA A 217 -4.27 14.73 21.37
C ALA A 217 -4.79 15.78 20.38
N VAL A 218 -3.90 16.33 19.57
CA VAL A 218 -4.22 17.20 18.43
C VAL A 218 -3.79 16.53 17.13
N HIS A 219 -4.48 16.86 16.03
CA HIS A 219 -4.06 16.35 14.73
C HIS A 219 -2.63 16.82 14.38
N PRO A 220 -1.78 15.95 13.83
CA PRO A 220 -0.39 16.28 13.52
C PRO A 220 -0.28 17.56 12.68
N ASN A 221 0.70 18.39 13.01
CA ASN A 221 1.00 19.67 12.31
C ASN A 221 -0.14 20.70 12.31
N THR A 222 -1.14 20.60 13.20
CA THR A 222 -2.28 21.55 13.24
C THR A 222 -2.24 22.52 14.39
N THR A 223 -1.45 22.28 15.42
CA THR A 223 -1.38 23.06 16.67
C THR A 223 0.08 23.20 17.08
N LYS A 224 0.49 24.37 17.56
CA LYS A 224 1.82 24.62 18.09
C LYS A 224 1.85 24.43 19.61
N ALA A 225 3.00 24.11 20.19
CA ALA A 225 3.16 23.98 21.63
C ALA A 225 2.78 25.26 22.38
N ALA A 226 3.01 26.44 21.81
CA ALA A 226 2.60 27.72 22.36
C ALA A 226 1.07 27.84 22.46
N ASP A 227 0.33 27.40 21.45
CA ASP A 227 -1.15 27.44 21.46
C ASP A 227 -1.70 26.51 22.55
N ALA A 228 -1.11 25.32 22.73
CA ALA A 228 -1.45 24.37 23.79
C ALA A 228 -1.18 24.98 25.18
N ARG A 229 -0.02 25.63 25.37
CA ARG A 229 0.35 26.35 26.58
C ARG A 229 -0.68 27.43 26.92
N ASP A 230 -1.01 28.29 25.94
CA ASP A 230 -1.83 29.48 26.16
C ASP A 230 -3.30 29.14 26.49
N VAL A 231 -3.82 27.99 26.03
CA VAL A 231 -5.17 27.52 26.33
C VAL A 231 -5.24 26.73 27.64
N THR A 232 -4.18 26.11 28.10
CA THR A 232 -4.16 25.24 29.27
C THR A 232 -4.63 25.91 30.57
N PRO A 233 -4.30 27.16 30.89
CA PRO A 233 -4.83 27.81 32.09
C PRO A 233 -6.36 27.86 32.15
N ALA A 234 -7.03 28.07 31.01
CA ALA A 234 -8.49 28.04 30.93
C ALA A 234 -9.06 26.63 31.16
N ILE A 235 -8.34 25.58 30.71
CA ILE A 235 -8.71 24.19 31.01
C ILE A 235 -8.59 23.90 32.51
N LEU A 236 -7.51 24.33 33.16
CA LEU A 236 -7.30 24.20 34.60
C LEU A 236 -8.39 24.95 35.39
N GLN A 237 -8.84 26.11 34.90
CA GLN A 237 -9.97 26.83 35.49
C GLN A 237 -11.28 26.04 35.41
N ILE A 238 -11.54 25.39 34.25
CA ILE A 238 -12.73 24.50 34.11
C ILE A 238 -12.69 23.36 35.13
N LEU A 239 -11.51 22.76 35.36
CA LEU A 239 -11.32 21.71 36.36
C LEU A 239 -11.57 22.23 37.80
N ASN A 240 -11.00 23.40 38.13
CA ASN A 240 -11.18 24.04 39.44
C ASN A 240 -12.66 24.41 39.71
N ASP A 241 -13.34 24.97 38.70
CA ASP A 241 -14.79 25.27 38.79
C ASP A 241 -15.61 24.00 39.05
N ALA A 242 -15.19 22.88 38.49
CA ALA A 242 -15.79 21.56 38.70
C ALA A 242 -15.28 20.85 39.97
N GLN A 243 -14.52 21.53 40.82
CA GLN A 243 -13.93 20.99 42.06
C GLN A 243 -12.99 19.78 41.84
N VAL A 244 -12.33 19.73 40.69
CA VAL A 244 -11.30 18.75 40.37
C VAL A 244 -9.94 19.41 40.58
N TYR A 245 -9.28 19.06 41.67
CA TYR A 245 -8.01 19.67 42.10
C TYR A 245 -6.85 18.71 41.88
N GLY A 246 -5.67 19.25 41.57
CA GLY A 246 -4.42 18.48 41.41
C GLY A 246 -4.34 17.68 40.12
N ALA A 247 -5.28 17.83 39.19
CA ALA A 247 -5.17 17.26 37.87
C ALA A 247 -4.22 18.09 37.00
N VAL A 248 -3.50 17.40 36.10
CA VAL A 248 -2.59 18.01 35.09
C VAL A 248 -3.15 17.89 33.69
N VAL A 249 -2.70 18.76 32.80
CA VAL A 249 -3.08 18.75 31.39
C VAL A 249 -1.81 18.45 30.57
N GLU A 250 -1.88 17.41 29.76
CA GLU A 250 -0.78 17.02 28.87
C GLU A 250 -1.25 16.99 27.42
N TRP A 251 -0.40 17.48 26.51
CA TRP A 251 -0.68 17.60 25.08
C TRP A 251 0.32 16.79 24.25
N TYR A 252 -0.18 16.14 23.20
CA TYR A 252 0.64 15.42 22.26
C TYR A 252 0.03 15.42 20.87
N GLU A 253 0.84 15.13 19.83
CA GLU A 253 0.33 14.93 18.49
C GLU A 253 -0.10 13.48 18.29
N GLY A 254 -1.29 13.29 17.73
CA GLY A 254 -1.81 11.97 17.42
C GLY A 254 -3.14 12.05 16.69
N ALA A 255 -3.38 11.15 15.77
CA ALA A 255 -4.66 10.99 15.08
C ALA A 255 -5.28 9.63 15.43
N VAL A 256 -6.59 9.62 15.64
CA VAL A 256 -7.33 8.36 15.69
C VAL A 256 -7.44 7.84 14.27
N LYS A 257 -6.89 6.66 14.06
CA LYS A 257 -7.05 5.92 12.80
C LYS A 257 -7.84 4.65 13.11
N SER A 258 -8.80 4.35 12.27
CA SER A 258 -9.45 3.03 12.30
C SER A 258 -8.38 1.95 12.09
N LEU A 259 -8.49 0.85 12.83
CA LEU A 259 -7.55 -0.28 12.74
C LEU A 259 -7.77 -1.15 11.48
N VAL A 260 -8.38 -0.59 10.45
CA VAL A 260 -8.69 -1.26 9.17
C VAL A 260 -7.52 -1.24 8.17
N GLY A 261 -6.34 -0.76 8.58
CA GLY A 261 -5.17 -0.63 7.72
C GLY A 261 -5.25 0.55 6.73
N PRO A 262 -4.24 0.74 5.87
CA PRO A 262 -4.18 1.89 4.96
C PRO A 262 -5.26 1.81 3.87
N PRO A 263 -5.70 2.96 3.31
CA PRO A 263 -6.52 3.00 2.10
C PRO A 263 -5.76 2.41 0.92
N LEU A 264 -6.47 2.05 -0.14
CA LEU A 264 -5.85 1.77 -1.44
C LEU A 264 -5.16 3.04 -1.93
N MET A 265 -4.01 2.87 -2.57
CA MET A 265 -3.22 3.98 -3.10
C MET A 265 -3.96 4.66 -4.27
N PRO A 266 -3.75 5.95 -4.52
CA PRO A 266 -4.20 6.55 -5.77
C PRO A 266 -3.48 5.91 -6.97
N ILE A 267 -4.11 5.95 -8.14
CA ILE A 267 -3.41 5.65 -9.39
C ILE A 267 -2.43 6.80 -9.63
N VAL A 268 -1.14 6.51 -9.70
CA VAL A 268 -0.11 7.52 -9.98
C VAL A 268 0.00 7.79 -11.48
N ASP A 269 0.64 8.90 -11.86
CA ASP A 269 0.92 9.23 -13.26
C ASP A 269 1.86 8.21 -13.91
N ASN A 270 1.73 7.99 -15.22
CA ASN A 270 2.57 7.03 -15.96
C ASN A 270 4.05 7.42 -16.06
N SER A 271 4.40 8.66 -15.74
CA SER A 271 5.79 9.11 -15.60
C SER A 271 6.39 8.79 -14.23
N ASP A 272 5.57 8.43 -13.24
CA ASP A 272 6.02 8.07 -11.90
C ASP A 272 6.80 6.74 -11.93
N PRO A 273 7.99 6.67 -11.33
CA PRO A 273 8.80 5.46 -11.32
C PRO A 273 8.16 4.27 -10.60
N THR A 274 7.09 4.49 -9.84
CA THR A 274 6.32 3.44 -9.14
C THR A 274 5.08 2.99 -9.90
N PHE A 275 4.72 3.62 -11.03
CA PHE A 275 3.48 3.40 -11.77
C PHE A 275 3.10 1.91 -11.96
N GLY A 276 4.05 1.06 -12.41
CA GLY A 276 3.79 -0.38 -12.57
C GLY A 276 3.98 -1.21 -11.30
N LEU A 277 4.51 -0.62 -10.21
CA LEU A 277 4.80 -1.29 -8.95
C LEU A 277 3.69 -1.10 -7.92
N SER A 278 2.99 0.04 -7.95
CA SER A 278 1.89 0.39 -7.05
C SER A 278 0.56 -0.29 -7.42
N ASN A 279 0.37 -0.72 -8.67
CA ASN A 279 -0.87 -1.32 -9.16
C ASN A 279 -1.52 -2.38 -8.25
N PRO A 280 -0.77 -3.25 -7.53
CA PRO A 280 -1.40 -4.22 -6.64
C PRO A 280 -2.08 -3.62 -5.41
N PHE A 281 -1.84 -2.33 -5.16
CA PHE A 281 -2.25 -1.60 -3.97
C PHE A 281 -3.09 -0.37 -4.31
N ASP A 282 -3.31 -0.06 -5.60
CA ASP A 282 -4.07 1.12 -6.03
C ASP A 282 -5.57 0.83 -6.22
N VAL A 283 -6.35 1.90 -6.43
CA VAL A 283 -7.80 1.84 -6.61
C VAL A 283 -8.22 1.48 -8.05
N GLY A 284 -7.27 1.25 -8.96
CA GLY A 284 -7.54 0.88 -10.34
C GLY A 284 -8.20 -0.50 -10.45
N LEU A 285 -9.14 -0.67 -11.40
CA LEU A 285 -9.76 -1.96 -11.64
C LEU A 285 -8.73 -3.04 -11.98
N GLY A 286 -9.03 -4.25 -11.55
CA GLY A 286 -8.06 -5.35 -11.53
C GLY A 286 -7.45 -5.54 -10.16
N ILE A 287 -8.04 -4.93 -9.11
CA ILE A 287 -7.61 -5.07 -7.71
C ILE A 287 -7.44 -6.56 -7.39
N PRO A 288 -6.21 -6.98 -7.02
CA PRO A 288 -5.95 -8.37 -6.68
C PRO A 288 -6.52 -8.69 -5.30
N ILE A 289 -7.38 -9.67 -5.23
CA ILE A 289 -8.01 -10.11 -3.98
C ILE A 289 -7.68 -11.56 -3.65
N ALA A 290 -7.83 -11.91 -2.37
CA ALA A 290 -7.76 -13.29 -1.91
C ALA A 290 -8.63 -13.50 -0.67
N ARG A 291 -9.17 -14.72 -0.50
CA ARG A 291 -9.79 -15.10 0.77
C ARG A 291 -8.77 -15.09 1.89
N ALA A 292 -9.16 -14.55 3.04
CA ALA A 292 -8.29 -14.55 4.22
C ALA A 292 -8.02 -15.97 4.75
N SER A 293 -8.95 -16.90 4.58
CA SER A 293 -8.89 -18.27 5.15
C SER A 293 -7.87 -19.19 4.49
N ASP A 294 -7.75 -19.14 3.15
CA ASP A 294 -6.95 -20.12 2.36
C ASP A 294 -6.11 -19.48 1.26
N ASN A 295 -6.14 -18.15 1.19
CA ASN A 295 -5.39 -17.37 0.21
C ASN A 295 -5.70 -17.75 -1.27
N ALA A 296 -6.92 -18.21 -1.55
CA ALA A 296 -7.39 -18.39 -2.93
C ALA A 296 -7.50 -17.03 -3.61
N GLN A 297 -6.80 -16.87 -4.72
CA GLN A 297 -6.61 -15.59 -5.38
C GLN A 297 -7.64 -15.36 -6.49
N GLY A 298 -8.01 -14.11 -6.66
CA GLY A 298 -8.85 -13.61 -7.75
C GLY A 298 -8.65 -12.12 -7.97
N THR A 299 -9.60 -11.53 -8.68
CA THR A 299 -9.56 -10.14 -9.11
C THR A 299 -10.95 -9.52 -8.93
N VAL A 300 -11.01 -8.24 -8.57
CA VAL A 300 -12.26 -7.46 -8.59
C VAL A 300 -12.62 -7.13 -10.02
N THR A 301 -13.88 -7.37 -10.40
CA THR A 301 -14.41 -7.03 -11.74
C THR A 301 -14.65 -5.53 -11.86
N LEU A 302 -15.49 -4.99 -10.97
CA LEU A 302 -15.84 -3.57 -10.88
C LEU A 302 -16.48 -3.28 -9.52
N LEU A 303 -16.67 -2.00 -9.22
CA LEU A 303 -17.41 -1.53 -8.06
C LEU A 303 -18.73 -0.91 -8.49
N PHE A 304 -19.73 -0.97 -7.59
CA PHE A 304 -21.01 -0.31 -7.76
C PHE A 304 -21.55 0.16 -6.41
N HIS A 305 -22.42 1.16 -6.44
CA HIS A 305 -23.08 1.70 -5.27
C HIS A 305 -24.46 1.06 -5.11
N GLU A 306 -24.75 0.56 -3.92
CA GLU A 306 -26.10 0.12 -3.56
C GLU A 306 -26.88 1.33 -3.03
N VAL A 307 -27.66 1.98 -3.89
CA VAL A 307 -28.42 3.17 -3.50
C VAL A 307 -29.53 2.85 -2.50
N LYS A 308 -30.13 1.66 -2.63
CA LYS A 308 -31.12 1.13 -1.68
C LYS A 308 -30.92 -0.37 -1.52
N THR A 309 -31.17 -0.83 -0.32
CA THR A 309 -31.29 -2.27 -0.03
C THR A 309 -32.56 -2.85 -0.64
N LYS A 310 -32.67 -4.17 -0.67
CA LYS A 310 -33.79 -4.89 -1.29
C LYS A 310 -35.15 -4.57 -0.65
N ASP A 311 -35.17 -4.14 0.59
CA ASP A 311 -36.37 -3.69 1.32
C ASP A 311 -36.69 -2.20 1.13
N GLY A 312 -35.91 -1.50 0.27
CA GLY A 312 -36.10 -0.09 -0.07
C GLY A 312 -35.47 0.91 0.89
N THR A 313 -34.73 0.46 1.90
CA THR A 313 -34.00 1.36 2.82
C THR A 313 -32.82 2.00 2.08
N PRO A 314 -32.60 3.33 2.20
CA PRO A 314 -31.41 3.98 1.65
C PRO A 314 -30.12 3.31 2.13
N SER A 315 -29.15 3.15 1.23
CA SER A 315 -27.87 2.51 1.50
C SER A 315 -26.75 3.31 0.85
N ASP A 316 -25.64 3.46 1.55
CA ASP A 316 -24.43 4.11 1.05
C ASP A 316 -23.32 3.08 0.79
N ARG A 317 -23.64 1.77 0.82
CA ARG A 317 -22.64 0.71 0.69
C ARG A 317 -22.05 0.69 -0.72
N ILE A 318 -20.73 0.63 -0.79
CA ILE A 318 -20.00 0.33 -2.02
C ILE A 318 -19.73 -1.17 -2.07
N LEU A 319 -20.13 -1.79 -3.16
CA LEU A 319 -20.01 -3.21 -3.38
C LEU A 319 -19.00 -3.49 -4.50
N ALA A 320 -18.15 -4.49 -4.29
CA ALA A 320 -17.26 -5.03 -5.31
C ALA A 320 -17.81 -6.32 -5.88
N LEU A 321 -17.67 -6.51 -7.19
CA LEU A 321 -18.08 -7.70 -7.92
C LEU A 321 -16.87 -8.60 -8.19
N THR A 322 -17.03 -9.91 -8.00
CA THR A 322 -16.04 -10.94 -8.35
C THR A 322 -16.75 -12.30 -8.58
N ASN A 323 -15.98 -13.36 -8.83
CA ASN A 323 -16.54 -14.72 -8.92
C ASN A 323 -16.82 -15.32 -7.55
N LYS A 324 -17.83 -16.20 -7.48
CA LYS A 324 -18.14 -16.97 -6.28
C LYS A 324 -16.98 -17.88 -5.86
N HIS A 325 -16.38 -18.60 -6.80
CA HIS A 325 -15.27 -19.50 -6.47
C HIS A 325 -14.02 -18.77 -5.94
N VAL A 326 -13.90 -17.46 -6.19
CA VAL A 326 -12.91 -16.59 -5.56
C VAL A 326 -13.35 -16.22 -4.14
N ALA A 327 -14.62 -15.84 -3.97
CA ALA A 327 -15.15 -15.30 -2.73
C ALA A 327 -15.39 -16.36 -1.64
N THR A 328 -15.87 -17.56 -2.00
CA THR A 328 -16.22 -18.62 -1.03
C THR A 328 -15.56 -19.95 -1.37
N VAL A 329 -15.32 -20.79 -0.35
CA VAL A 329 -14.81 -22.16 -0.52
C VAL A 329 -15.90 -23.07 -1.08
N ASP A 330 -17.10 -23.02 -0.49
CA ASP A 330 -18.24 -23.78 -0.98
C ASP A 330 -18.91 -23.07 -2.15
N THR A 331 -18.86 -23.71 -3.31
CA THR A 331 -19.47 -23.21 -4.55
C THR A 331 -20.82 -23.82 -4.86
N THR A 332 -21.27 -24.80 -4.06
CA THR A 332 -22.46 -25.64 -4.30
C THR A 332 -23.71 -25.14 -3.59
N THR A 333 -23.57 -24.34 -2.55
CA THR A 333 -24.67 -23.71 -1.80
C THR A 333 -24.69 -22.20 -1.97
N ASP A 334 -25.86 -21.59 -1.79
CA ASP A 334 -25.96 -20.13 -1.75
C ASP A 334 -25.33 -19.62 -0.46
N TYR A 335 -24.58 -18.50 -0.55
CA TYR A 335 -24.04 -17.78 0.59
C TYR A 335 -24.72 -16.41 0.71
N ILE A 336 -25.20 -16.12 1.89
CA ILE A 336 -25.67 -14.80 2.32
C ILE A 336 -24.88 -14.46 3.56
N PHE A 337 -24.54 -13.18 3.73
CA PHE A 337 -23.74 -12.70 4.87
C PHE A 337 -24.27 -13.23 6.20
N ASP A 338 -23.37 -13.83 6.97
CA ASP A 338 -23.59 -14.29 8.34
C ASP A 338 -22.64 -13.54 9.27
N ALA A 339 -23.19 -12.69 10.15
CA ALA A 339 -22.41 -11.92 11.11
C ALA A 339 -21.64 -12.78 12.13
N ALA A 340 -22.07 -14.04 12.35
CA ALA A 340 -21.37 -14.97 13.23
C ALA A 340 -20.10 -15.56 12.59
N ASN A 341 -20.11 -15.69 11.24
CA ASN A 341 -19.03 -16.30 10.48
C ASN A 341 -18.76 -15.50 9.19
N PRO A 342 -18.28 -14.25 9.28
CA PRO A 342 -18.03 -13.42 8.12
C PRO A 342 -16.87 -14.00 7.28
N VAL A 343 -17.00 -13.95 5.97
CA VAL A 343 -15.91 -14.32 5.05
C VAL A 343 -15.18 -13.06 4.63
N SER A 344 -13.98 -12.87 5.20
CA SER A 344 -13.12 -11.72 4.91
C SER A 344 -12.31 -11.93 3.63
N ILE A 345 -12.20 -10.88 2.84
CA ILE A 345 -11.42 -10.79 1.60
C ILE A 345 -10.31 -9.77 1.81
N LEU A 346 -9.08 -10.19 1.50
CA LEU A 346 -7.89 -9.35 1.55
C LEU A 346 -7.63 -8.76 0.16
N VAL A 347 -7.23 -7.51 0.11
CA VAL A 347 -6.51 -6.98 -1.06
C VAL A 347 -5.09 -7.51 -1.04
N CYS A 348 -4.57 -7.83 -2.22
CA CYS A 348 -3.18 -8.28 -2.37
C CYS A 348 -2.85 -9.43 -1.39
N GLY A 349 -3.53 -10.57 -1.50
CA GLY A 349 -3.29 -11.75 -0.65
C GLY A 349 -1.79 -12.13 -0.60
N GLU A 350 -1.39 -12.96 0.35
CA GLU A 350 0.03 -13.18 0.70
C GLU A 350 0.93 -13.50 -0.50
N ARG A 351 0.48 -14.36 -1.44
CA ARG A 351 1.27 -14.69 -2.63
C ARG A 351 1.49 -13.48 -3.54
N ARG A 352 0.46 -12.64 -3.72
CA ARG A 352 0.58 -11.43 -4.53
C ARG A 352 1.43 -10.38 -3.83
N PHE A 353 1.25 -10.23 -2.52
CA PHE A 353 2.05 -9.35 -1.68
C PHE A 353 3.55 -9.69 -1.76
N ASN A 354 3.91 -10.95 -1.58
CA ASN A 354 5.29 -11.41 -1.67
C ASN A 354 5.87 -11.18 -3.08
N ARG A 355 5.06 -11.38 -4.13
CA ARG A 355 5.47 -11.08 -5.51
C ARG A 355 5.65 -9.58 -5.74
N ALA A 356 4.76 -8.72 -5.22
CA ALA A 356 4.89 -7.27 -5.32
C ALA A 356 6.16 -6.77 -4.61
N ASN A 357 6.42 -7.26 -3.39
CA ASN A 357 7.66 -6.96 -2.69
C ASN A 357 8.92 -7.35 -3.47
N LYS A 358 8.88 -8.51 -4.14
CA LYS A 358 9.98 -8.95 -4.99
C LYS A 358 10.13 -8.03 -6.19
N GLU A 359 9.05 -7.66 -6.87
CA GLU A 359 9.04 -6.73 -8.00
C GLU A 359 9.64 -5.36 -7.61
N ILE A 360 9.28 -4.81 -6.45
CA ILE A 360 9.83 -3.54 -5.94
C ILE A 360 11.32 -3.67 -5.64
N LYS A 361 11.76 -4.75 -4.97
CA LYS A 361 13.18 -5.00 -4.68
C LYS A 361 14.01 -5.13 -5.95
N GLU A 362 13.51 -5.84 -6.95
CA GLU A 362 14.18 -6.02 -8.24
C GLU A 362 14.32 -4.68 -8.98
N ALA A 363 13.30 -3.82 -8.92
CA ALA A 363 13.34 -2.47 -9.50
C ALA A 363 14.40 -1.60 -8.81
N LEU A 364 14.46 -1.61 -7.48
CA LEU A 364 15.46 -0.89 -6.68
C LEU A 364 16.89 -1.37 -7.00
N ASN A 365 17.11 -2.68 -7.02
CA ASN A 365 18.42 -3.26 -7.32
C ASN A 365 18.86 -2.97 -8.75
N THR A 366 17.93 -2.99 -9.70
CA THR A 366 18.21 -2.64 -11.11
C THR A 366 18.57 -1.17 -11.21
N GLY A 367 17.81 -0.29 -10.56
CA GLY A 367 18.08 1.14 -10.54
C GLY A 367 19.46 1.48 -9.95
N LEU A 368 19.87 0.82 -8.87
CA LEU A 368 21.20 1.00 -8.30
C LEU A 368 22.32 0.55 -9.26
N ARG A 369 22.16 -0.61 -9.89
CA ARG A 369 23.13 -1.10 -10.91
C ARG A 369 23.24 -0.15 -12.10
N ASP A 370 22.10 0.38 -12.57
CA ASP A 370 22.08 1.34 -13.67
C ASP A 370 22.72 2.67 -13.29
N ALA A 371 22.50 3.18 -12.08
CA ALA A 371 23.17 4.38 -11.58
C ALA A 371 24.71 4.21 -11.56
N VAL A 372 25.19 3.09 -11.05
CA VAL A 372 26.64 2.79 -11.01
C VAL A 372 27.22 2.63 -12.44
N ARG A 373 26.50 1.99 -13.35
CA ARG A 373 26.90 1.87 -14.76
C ARG A 373 26.98 3.25 -15.42
N LEU A 374 25.95 4.09 -15.23
CA LEU A 374 25.92 5.46 -15.77
C LEU A 374 27.05 6.32 -15.25
N ALA A 375 27.38 6.24 -13.95
CA ALA A 375 28.52 6.93 -13.36
C ALA A 375 29.86 6.48 -13.99
N GLY A 376 30.03 5.19 -14.25
CA GLY A 376 31.19 4.65 -14.96
C GLY A 376 31.28 5.17 -16.41
N GLU A 377 30.16 5.13 -17.16
CA GLU A 377 30.11 5.66 -18.53
C GLU A 377 30.41 7.16 -18.60
N LEU A 378 29.97 7.94 -17.61
CA LEU A 378 30.28 9.36 -17.48
C LEU A 378 31.77 9.61 -17.31
N LYS A 379 32.44 8.83 -16.45
CA LYS A 379 33.88 8.93 -16.23
C LYS A 379 34.64 8.69 -17.54
N ASP A 380 34.23 7.70 -18.33
CA ASP A 380 34.84 7.39 -19.62
C ASP A 380 34.56 8.47 -20.69
N LEU A 381 33.37 9.09 -20.68
CA LEU A 381 33.01 10.16 -21.60
C LEU A 381 33.74 11.47 -21.31
N GLN A 382 34.06 11.77 -20.07
CA GLN A 382 34.78 12.98 -19.68
C GLN A 382 36.25 12.98 -20.13
N THR A 383 36.79 11.81 -20.48
CA THR A 383 38.14 11.71 -21.10
C THR A 383 38.15 12.10 -22.58
N LYS A 384 36.95 12.27 -23.20
CA LYS A 384 36.83 12.58 -24.65
C LYS A 384 36.60 14.08 -24.85
N GLU A 385 37.24 14.66 -25.84
CA GLU A 385 37.12 16.07 -26.19
C GLU A 385 36.13 16.31 -27.34
N GLY A 386 35.54 17.53 -27.39
CA GLY A 386 34.69 17.99 -28.46
C GLY A 386 33.24 18.24 -28.09
N ALA A 387 32.51 19.00 -28.90
CA ALA A 387 31.11 19.38 -28.66
C ALA A 387 30.15 18.18 -28.60
N PRO A 388 30.30 17.11 -29.37
CA PRO A 388 29.49 15.90 -29.23
C PRO A 388 29.69 15.19 -27.88
N ALA A 389 30.91 15.13 -27.37
CA ALA A 389 31.25 14.52 -26.09
C ALA A 389 30.60 15.31 -24.94
N LYS A 390 30.67 16.64 -24.93
CA LYS A 390 30.04 17.51 -23.94
C LYS A 390 28.51 17.29 -23.87
N ARG A 391 27.82 17.19 -25.03
CA ARG A 391 26.37 16.91 -25.08
C ARG A 391 26.04 15.50 -24.54
N ALA A 392 26.90 14.52 -24.83
CA ALA A 392 26.72 13.17 -24.30
C ALA A 392 26.89 13.13 -22.77
N VAL A 393 27.86 13.85 -22.23
CA VAL A 393 28.06 14.00 -20.79
C VAL A 393 26.81 14.60 -20.13
N GLN A 394 26.32 15.74 -20.62
CA GLN A 394 25.12 16.40 -20.07
C GLN A 394 23.89 15.49 -20.06
N ARG A 395 23.67 14.71 -21.14
CA ARG A 395 22.55 13.74 -21.19
C ARG A 395 22.71 12.64 -20.13
N LYS A 396 23.90 12.08 -20.03
CA LYS A 396 24.20 11.01 -19.07
C LYS A 396 24.14 11.49 -17.62
N GLU A 397 24.52 12.73 -17.35
CA GLU A 397 24.36 13.35 -16.02
C GLU A 397 22.88 13.48 -15.66
N ALA A 398 22.05 13.96 -16.58
CA ALA A 398 20.60 14.03 -16.37
C ALA A 398 19.97 12.63 -16.18
N ASP A 399 20.42 11.63 -16.98
CA ASP A 399 19.95 10.25 -16.84
C ASP A 399 20.32 9.66 -15.46
N LEU A 400 21.54 9.93 -14.97
CA LEU A 400 22.00 9.45 -13.66
C LEU A 400 21.22 10.11 -12.53
N THR A 401 21.04 11.44 -12.57
CA THR A 401 20.27 12.18 -11.57
C THR A 401 18.85 11.62 -11.48
N ARG A 402 18.17 11.50 -12.61
CA ARG A 402 16.82 10.90 -12.66
C ARG A 402 16.81 9.48 -12.09
N GLN A 403 17.79 8.64 -12.42
CA GLN A 403 17.84 7.26 -11.94
C GLN A 403 17.99 7.18 -10.42
N LEU A 404 18.72 8.11 -9.80
CA LEU A 404 18.87 8.19 -8.35
C LEU A 404 17.58 8.69 -7.68
N GLU A 405 16.95 9.74 -8.24
CA GLU A 405 15.66 10.26 -7.80
C GLU A 405 14.56 9.19 -7.90
N ASP A 406 14.46 8.51 -9.03
CA ASP A 406 13.53 7.38 -9.23
C ASP A 406 13.73 6.27 -8.18
N ASN A 407 14.97 5.99 -7.78
CA ASN A 407 15.26 5.00 -6.76
C ASN A 407 14.85 5.45 -5.36
N GLU A 408 14.93 6.74 -5.04
CA GLU A 408 14.41 7.27 -3.77
C GLU A 408 12.89 7.09 -3.69
N VAL A 409 12.16 7.43 -4.74
CA VAL A 409 10.69 7.24 -4.81
C VAL A 409 10.30 5.76 -4.69
N ARG A 410 11.02 4.86 -5.38
CA ARG A 410 10.80 3.41 -5.24
C ARG A 410 11.10 2.90 -3.83
N GLN A 411 12.08 3.47 -3.15
CA GLN A 411 12.42 3.14 -1.76
C GLN A 411 11.30 3.58 -0.81
N GLU A 412 10.71 4.74 -1.02
CA GLU A 412 9.55 5.19 -0.24
C GLU A 412 8.36 4.22 -0.41
N LEU A 413 8.04 3.83 -1.66
CA LEU A 413 7.02 2.80 -1.90
C LEU A 413 7.34 1.50 -1.16
N PHE A 414 8.61 1.07 -1.17
CA PHE A 414 9.04 -0.12 -0.44
C PHE A 414 8.76 -0.01 1.06
N HIS A 415 9.05 1.14 1.67
CA HIS A 415 8.79 1.36 3.09
C HIS A 415 7.29 1.39 3.40
N VAL A 416 6.49 2.03 2.57
CA VAL A 416 5.02 2.03 2.71
C VAL A 416 4.47 0.60 2.63
N VAL A 417 4.89 -0.19 1.64
CA VAL A 417 4.41 -1.56 1.44
C VAL A 417 4.88 -2.49 2.57
N ASN A 418 6.12 -2.36 3.04
CA ASN A 418 6.66 -3.19 4.12
C ASN A 418 6.39 -2.66 5.53
N GLY A 419 5.77 -1.50 5.65
CA GLY A 419 5.23 -0.95 6.89
C GLY A 419 3.77 -1.38 7.08
N PRO A 420 2.81 -0.45 6.87
CA PRO A 420 1.40 -0.70 7.17
C PRO A 420 0.78 -1.85 6.36
N TRP A 421 1.19 -2.08 5.10
CA TRP A 421 0.65 -3.15 4.26
C TRP A 421 1.16 -4.55 4.61
N LYS A 422 2.24 -4.68 5.40
CA LYS A 422 2.86 -5.96 5.74
C LYS A 422 1.92 -6.88 6.51
N LEU A 423 1.13 -6.34 7.43
CA LEU A 423 0.18 -7.10 8.24
C LEU A 423 -1.04 -7.51 7.41
N ALA A 424 -1.41 -8.79 7.44
CA ALA A 424 -2.56 -9.30 6.71
C ALA A 424 -3.88 -8.60 7.13
N GLY A 425 -4.08 -8.36 8.42
CA GLY A 425 -5.25 -7.62 8.93
C GLY A 425 -5.38 -6.21 8.36
N ASN A 426 -4.27 -5.53 8.08
CA ASN A 426 -4.29 -4.21 7.44
C ASN A 426 -4.70 -4.27 5.97
N ARG A 427 -4.69 -5.46 5.37
CA ARG A 427 -5.10 -5.72 3.98
C ARG A 427 -6.53 -6.24 3.87
N GLU A 428 -7.29 -6.30 4.94
CA GLU A 428 -8.73 -6.55 4.86
C GLU A 428 -9.37 -5.48 4.00
N PHE A 429 -10.04 -5.92 2.94
CA PHE A 429 -10.62 -5.07 1.91
C PHE A 429 -12.13 -5.07 1.97
N ALA A 430 -12.71 -6.26 2.12
CA ALA A 430 -14.14 -6.42 2.01
C ALA A 430 -14.62 -7.70 2.72
N THR A 431 -15.94 -7.78 2.93
CA THR A 431 -16.61 -8.97 3.43
C THR A 431 -17.62 -9.46 2.40
N VAL A 432 -17.71 -10.78 2.18
CA VAL A 432 -18.67 -11.37 1.25
C VAL A 432 -20.09 -11.10 1.75
N LEU A 433 -20.90 -10.48 0.89
CA LEU A 433 -22.29 -10.15 1.20
C LEU A 433 -23.24 -11.22 0.63
N TRP A 434 -23.12 -11.51 -0.65
CA TRP A 434 -23.96 -12.44 -1.39
C TRP A 434 -23.15 -13.18 -2.43
N ALA A 435 -23.31 -14.49 -2.49
CA ALA A 435 -22.66 -15.34 -3.48
C ALA A 435 -23.51 -16.58 -3.75
N PRO A 436 -24.38 -16.56 -4.76
CA PRO A 436 -25.26 -17.69 -5.08
C PRO A 436 -24.45 -18.89 -5.57
N LYS A 437 -24.96 -20.09 -5.36
CA LYS A 437 -24.32 -21.32 -5.85
C LYS A 437 -24.01 -21.24 -7.34
N ILE A 438 -22.86 -21.76 -7.73
CA ILE A 438 -22.52 -21.87 -9.14
C ILE A 438 -23.54 -22.77 -9.83
N SER A 439 -24.16 -22.27 -10.87
CA SER A 439 -25.20 -23.01 -11.59
C SER A 439 -25.31 -22.54 -13.03
N VAL A 440 -25.74 -23.48 -13.89
CA VAL A 440 -26.10 -23.24 -15.30
C VAL A 440 -27.57 -23.60 -15.58
N SER A 441 -28.24 -24.30 -14.64
CA SER A 441 -29.59 -24.76 -14.80
C SER A 441 -30.57 -23.60 -14.95
N GLY A 442 -31.38 -23.63 -16.05
CA GLY A 442 -32.35 -22.58 -16.34
C GLY A 442 -31.78 -21.23 -16.75
N ARG A 443 -30.49 -21.15 -17.01
CA ARG A 443 -29.76 -19.92 -17.37
C ARG A 443 -28.86 -20.15 -18.58
N PRO A 444 -28.68 -19.14 -19.44
CA PRO A 444 -27.86 -19.31 -20.65
C PRO A 444 -26.36 -19.40 -20.34
N TYR A 445 -25.87 -18.70 -19.29
CA TYR A 445 -24.47 -18.62 -18.95
C TYR A 445 -24.18 -19.11 -17.52
N THR A 446 -22.94 -19.50 -17.23
CA THR A 446 -22.54 -19.92 -15.89
C THR A 446 -22.70 -18.77 -14.90
N ARG A 447 -23.52 -18.97 -13.85
CA ARG A 447 -23.66 -18.05 -12.73
C ARG A 447 -22.56 -18.31 -11.71
N ASP A 448 -21.44 -17.63 -11.87
CA ASP A 448 -20.30 -17.65 -10.95
C ASP A 448 -19.99 -16.23 -10.50
N ILE A 449 -20.76 -15.73 -9.54
CA ILE A 449 -20.80 -14.34 -9.13
C ILE A 449 -20.81 -14.20 -7.60
N ALA A 450 -20.18 -13.18 -7.09
CA ALA A 450 -20.24 -12.76 -5.69
C ALA A 450 -20.15 -11.25 -5.55
N THR A 451 -20.83 -10.72 -4.55
CA THR A 451 -20.71 -9.31 -4.14
C THR A 451 -20.07 -9.22 -2.77
N LEU A 452 -19.22 -8.23 -2.62
CA LEU A 452 -18.42 -7.96 -1.43
C LEU A 452 -18.75 -6.55 -0.94
N VAL A 453 -19.10 -6.38 0.33
CA VAL A 453 -19.16 -5.04 0.95
C VAL A 453 -17.74 -4.57 1.18
N VAL A 454 -17.36 -3.49 0.51
CA VAL A 454 -16.03 -2.90 0.65
C VAL A 454 -16.00 -1.99 1.86
N ASP A 455 -14.89 -2.01 2.59
CA ASP A 455 -14.65 -1.01 3.64
C ASP A 455 -14.39 0.36 2.98
N GLU A 456 -15.25 1.34 3.26
CA GLU A 456 -15.17 2.69 2.70
C GLU A 456 -13.81 3.35 2.95
N ALA A 457 -13.17 3.07 4.10
CA ALA A 457 -11.84 3.56 4.40
C ALA A 457 -10.76 3.08 3.41
N LYS A 458 -11.02 1.99 2.66
CA LYS A 458 -10.14 1.51 1.59
C LYS A 458 -10.29 2.31 0.30
N LEU A 459 -11.37 3.01 0.12
CA LEU A 459 -11.77 3.67 -1.13
C LEU A 459 -11.57 5.19 -1.13
N GLU A 460 -10.76 5.73 -0.21
CA GLU A 460 -10.49 7.18 -0.10
C GLU A 460 -10.11 7.85 -1.44
N HIS A 461 -9.41 7.12 -2.30
CA HIS A 461 -8.94 7.63 -3.60
C HIS A 461 -9.74 7.10 -4.80
N PHE A 462 -10.85 6.39 -4.55
CA PHE A 462 -11.69 5.85 -5.62
C PHE A 462 -12.60 6.94 -6.20
N ASN A 463 -12.58 7.10 -7.51
CA ASN A 463 -13.36 8.09 -8.25
C ASN A 463 -14.10 7.53 -9.46
N GLY A 464 -14.30 6.20 -9.50
CA GLY A 464 -14.98 5.50 -10.57
C GLY A 464 -14.24 4.26 -11.06
N ASN A 465 -14.91 3.50 -11.92
CA ASN A 465 -14.36 2.27 -12.50
C ASN A 465 -13.31 2.60 -13.59
N ILE A 466 -12.05 2.73 -13.20
CA ILE A 466 -10.92 3.06 -14.07
C ILE A 466 -9.94 1.89 -14.09
N VAL A 467 -9.53 1.43 -15.27
CA VAL A 467 -8.46 0.45 -15.44
C VAL A 467 -7.13 1.16 -15.58
N ASN A 468 -6.19 0.90 -14.67
CA ASN A 468 -4.81 1.28 -14.85
C ASN A 468 -4.14 0.28 -15.81
N LEU A 469 -3.86 0.72 -17.05
CA LEU A 469 -3.31 -0.15 -18.11
C LEU A 469 -1.84 -0.55 -17.86
N GLY A 470 -1.20 0.05 -16.84
CA GLY A 470 0.19 -0.24 -16.48
C GLY A 470 1.19 0.25 -17.52
N ASN A 471 2.46 -0.08 -17.30
CA ASN A 471 3.59 0.37 -18.12
C ASN A 471 4.15 -0.68 -19.09
N GLN A 472 3.41 -1.77 -19.32
CA GLN A 472 3.86 -2.87 -20.20
C GLN A 472 3.90 -2.45 -21.67
N PHE A 473 3.02 -1.52 -22.05
CA PHE A 473 2.92 -0.97 -23.40
C PHE A 473 2.81 0.56 -23.34
N THR A 474 3.34 1.22 -24.35
CA THR A 474 3.09 2.65 -24.57
C THR A 474 1.68 2.87 -25.13
N VAL A 475 1.17 4.09 -25.06
CA VAL A 475 -0.11 4.50 -25.66
C VAL A 475 -0.18 4.07 -27.12
N SER A 476 0.82 4.44 -27.94
CA SER A 476 0.86 4.10 -29.35
C SER A 476 0.88 2.58 -29.60
N GLN A 477 1.59 1.80 -28.75
CA GLN A 477 1.58 0.34 -28.86
C GLN A 477 0.22 -0.27 -28.54
N LEU A 478 -0.52 0.32 -27.59
CA LEU A 478 -1.88 -0.12 -27.25
C LEU A 478 -2.84 0.21 -28.39
N GLU A 479 -2.74 1.41 -28.97
CA GLU A 479 -3.54 1.81 -30.12
C GLU A 479 -3.28 0.89 -31.33
N ASP A 480 -2.00 0.57 -31.63
CA ASP A 480 -1.64 -0.39 -32.66
C ASP A 480 -2.21 -1.79 -32.42
N LYS A 481 -2.31 -2.20 -31.15
CA LYS A 481 -2.84 -3.51 -30.78
C LYS A 481 -4.35 -3.57 -30.80
N PHE A 482 -5.06 -2.55 -30.27
CA PHE A 482 -6.52 -2.54 -30.26
C PHE A 482 -7.11 -2.24 -31.62
N TRP A 483 -6.47 -1.39 -32.42
CA TRP A 483 -6.94 -0.95 -33.74
C TRP A 483 -5.83 -1.06 -34.80
N PRO A 484 -5.60 -2.27 -35.32
CA PRO A 484 -4.50 -2.51 -36.24
C PRO A 484 -4.62 -1.77 -37.58
N THR A 485 -5.84 -1.32 -37.96
CA THR A 485 -6.10 -0.60 -39.20
C THR A 485 -6.13 0.91 -38.97
N VAL A 486 -5.27 1.66 -39.65
CA VAL A 486 -5.11 3.11 -39.46
C VAL A 486 -6.41 3.89 -39.72
N ALA A 487 -7.22 3.49 -40.71
CA ALA A 487 -8.49 4.14 -41.03
C ALA A 487 -9.53 4.12 -39.88
N ILE A 488 -9.41 3.18 -38.94
CA ILE A 488 -10.35 3.02 -37.82
C ILE A 488 -9.89 3.81 -36.60
N ARG A 489 -8.65 4.34 -36.61
CA ARG A 489 -8.06 5.07 -35.46
C ARG A 489 -8.47 6.55 -35.38
N GLU A 490 -9.02 7.15 -36.44
CA GLU A 490 -9.21 8.62 -36.52
C GLU A 490 -10.03 9.19 -35.33
N ASP A 491 -10.91 8.37 -34.72
CA ASP A 491 -11.74 8.80 -33.59
C ASP A 491 -11.51 7.97 -32.29
N ARG A 492 -10.44 7.15 -32.22
CA ARG A 492 -10.20 6.22 -31.12
C ARG A 492 -8.80 6.38 -30.56
N THR A 493 -8.73 6.76 -29.29
CA THR A 493 -7.47 6.99 -28.58
C THR A 493 -7.44 6.29 -27.25
N ILE A 494 -6.26 5.85 -26.85
CA ILE A 494 -5.99 5.43 -25.47
C ILE A 494 -5.63 6.69 -24.66
N PRO A 495 -6.15 6.86 -23.43
CA PRO A 495 -5.78 7.98 -22.57
C PRO A 495 -4.26 8.08 -22.39
N ALA A 496 -3.73 9.31 -22.49
CA ALA A 496 -2.29 9.56 -22.41
C ALA A 496 -1.67 9.16 -21.08
N ASP A 497 -2.45 9.21 -20.01
CA ASP A 497 -2.10 8.79 -18.65
C ASP A 497 -2.25 7.28 -18.41
N LEU A 498 -2.68 6.51 -19.43
CA LEU A 498 -2.95 5.07 -19.36
C LEU A 498 -4.02 4.68 -18.32
N GLN A 499 -4.88 5.61 -17.94
CA GLN A 499 -6.03 5.40 -17.06
C GLN A 499 -7.31 5.34 -17.91
N LEU A 500 -7.82 4.13 -18.15
CA LEU A 500 -8.98 3.91 -19.02
C LEU A 500 -10.28 3.84 -18.21
N PRO A 501 -11.16 4.85 -18.27
CA PRO A 501 -12.47 4.79 -17.64
C PRO A 501 -13.36 3.76 -18.33
N ILE A 502 -14.04 2.93 -17.54
CA ILE A 502 -15.07 2.00 -18.05
C ILE A 502 -16.42 2.70 -17.97
N HIS A 503 -16.97 3.05 -19.11
CA HIS A 503 -18.15 3.92 -19.20
C HIS A 503 -19.39 3.25 -19.79
N ALA A 504 -19.26 2.04 -20.35
CA ALA A 504 -20.38 1.33 -20.97
C ALA A 504 -20.20 -0.19 -20.89
N VAL A 505 -21.28 -0.91 -21.15
CA VAL A 505 -21.28 -2.37 -21.31
C VAL A 505 -21.65 -2.72 -22.75
N LEU A 506 -20.91 -3.64 -23.35
CA LEU A 506 -21.19 -4.13 -24.71
C LEU A 506 -22.57 -4.82 -24.76
N PRO A 507 -23.55 -4.27 -25.48
CA PRO A 507 -24.86 -4.90 -25.57
C PRO A 507 -24.80 -6.17 -26.43
N ARG A 508 -25.64 -7.16 -26.11
CA ARG A 508 -25.69 -8.47 -26.78
C ARG A 508 -25.74 -8.39 -28.31
N ARG A 509 -26.54 -7.46 -28.84
CA ARG A 509 -26.70 -7.25 -30.29
C ARG A 509 -25.43 -6.88 -31.03
N LEU A 510 -24.44 -6.25 -30.33
CA LEU A 510 -23.18 -5.82 -30.93
C LEU A 510 -22.07 -6.87 -30.83
N VAL A 511 -22.27 -7.93 -30.04
CA VAL A 511 -21.28 -8.99 -29.86
C VAL A 511 -20.92 -9.67 -31.18
N MET A 512 -21.91 -9.88 -32.05
CA MET A 512 -21.75 -10.57 -33.36
C MET A 512 -21.42 -9.61 -34.53
N ASN A 513 -21.36 -8.31 -34.26
CA ASN A 513 -21.13 -7.29 -35.29
C ASN A 513 -19.92 -6.44 -34.87
N PRO A 514 -18.70 -6.93 -35.05
CA PRO A 514 -17.51 -6.16 -34.72
C PRO A 514 -17.43 -4.89 -35.60
N ASP A 515 -17.01 -3.82 -34.96
CA ASP A 515 -16.82 -2.51 -35.57
C ASP A 515 -15.34 -2.23 -35.92
N THR A 516 -14.53 -3.28 -35.89
CA THR A 516 -13.10 -3.24 -36.20
C THR A 516 -12.74 -4.38 -37.13
N GLU A 517 -11.69 -4.17 -37.90
CA GLU A 517 -11.15 -5.14 -38.85
C GLU A 517 -9.63 -5.28 -38.67
N ASP A 518 -9.11 -6.44 -39.01
CA ASP A 518 -7.67 -6.64 -39.11
C ASP A 518 -7.09 -5.96 -40.37
N LYS A 519 -5.78 -6.01 -40.56
CA LYS A 519 -5.11 -5.45 -41.73
C LYS A 519 -5.49 -6.10 -43.07
N ASN A 520 -6.21 -7.21 -43.07
CA ASN A 520 -6.72 -7.91 -44.24
C ASN A 520 -8.18 -7.59 -44.51
N GLY A 521 -8.82 -6.77 -43.67
CA GLY A 521 -10.24 -6.45 -43.75
C GLY A 521 -11.16 -7.51 -43.11
N GLU A 522 -10.62 -8.44 -42.33
CA GLU A 522 -11.42 -9.43 -41.62
C GLU A 522 -11.95 -8.83 -40.32
N PRO A 523 -13.26 -9.02 -40.03
CA PRO A 523 -13.87 -8.53 -38.79
C PRO A 523 -13.12 -9.04 -37.55
N LEU A 524 -12.85 -8.16 -36.60
CA LEU A 524 -12.04 -8.45 -35.44
C LEU A 524 -12.55 -7.73 -34.19
N TYR A 525 -12.62 -8.45 -33.06
CA TYR A 525 -12.72 -7.86 -31.74
C TYR A 525 -11.48 -8.12 -30.94
N ILE A 526 -10.73 -7.09 -30.63
CA ILE A 526 -9.62 -7.16 -29.67
C ILE A 526 -10.13 -6.67 -28.32
N VAL A 527 -9.95 -7.52 -27.33
CA VAL A 527 -10.29 -7.25 -25.93
C VAL A 527 -9.04 -7.36 -25.06
N ALA A 528 -9.06 -6.67 -23.95
CA ALA A 528 -8.03 -6.76 -22.94
C ALA A 528 -8.64 -7.07 -21.57
N LYS A 529 -7.80 -7.48 -20.63
CA LYS A 529 -8.11 -7.52 -19.21
C LYS A 529 -6.86 -7.11 -18.40
N TYR A 530 -7.09 -6.55 -17.22
CA TYR A 530 -6.04 -6.42 -16.20
C TYR A 530 -6.38 -7.34 -15.03
N GLY A 531 -5.48 -8.25 -14.67
CA GLY A 531 -5.74 -9.24 -13.63
C GLY A 531 -4.54 -9.47 -12.72
N ASN A 532 -4.83 -10.12 -11.61
CA ASN A 532 -3.86 -10.39 -10.54
C ASN A 532 -2.58 -11.10 -11.03
N THR A 533 -2.71 -12.08 -11.93
CA THR A 533 -1.60 -12.96 -12.32
C THR A 533 -0.88 -12.51 -13.58
N THR A 534 -1.60 -12.28 -14.65
CA THR A 534 -1.00 -11.98 -15.95
C THR A 534 -0.97 -10.48 -16.27
N LYS A 535 -1.43 -9.61 -15.35
CA LYS A 535 -1.50 -8.15 -15.56
C LYS A 535 -2.31 -7.80 -16.80
N LEU A 536 -1.90 -6.81 -17.58
CA LEU A 536 -2.54 -6.44 -18.84
C LEU A 536 -2.23 -7.48 -19.92
N THR A 537 -3.27 -8.09 -20.48
CA THR A 537 -3.16 -9.00 -21.62
C THR A 537 -4.24 -8.67 -22.65
N LEU A 538 -3.92 -8.92 -23.91
CA LEU A 538 -4.85 -8.73 -25.03
C LEU A 538 -5.15 -10.07 -25.70
N GLY A 539 -6.39 -10.21 -26.19
CA GLY A 539 -6.85 -11.41 -26.86
C GLY A 539 -7.92 -11.10 -27.91
N ASN A 540 -8.26 -12.11 -28.72
CA ASN A 540 -9.27 -12.01 -29.73
C ASN A 540 -10.59 -12.57 -29.20
N TYR A 541 -11.65 -11.75 -29.15
CA TYR A 541 -12.96 -12.19 -28.81
C TYR A 541 -13.62 -12.94 -29.97
N SER A 542 -14.20 -14.10 -29.69
CA SER A 542 -14.75 -14.98 -30.72
C SER A 542 -15.95 -14.41 -31.48
N GLY A 543 -16.72 -13.50 -30.87
CA GLY A 543 -18.01 -13.03 -31.42
C GLY A 543 -19.15 -14.03 -31.30
N MET A 544 -18.85 -15.30 -31.06
CA MET A 544 -19.83 -16.37 -30.82
C MET A 544 -19.54 -17.09 -29.51
N ASP A 545 -20.59 -17.51 -28.81
CA ASP A 545 -20.46 -18.25 -27.56
C ASP A 545 -20.02 -19.70 -27.81
N ALA A 546 -19.20 -20.24 -26.92
CA ALA A 546 -18.96 -21.68 -26.82
C ALA A 546 -20.07 -22.34 -26.02
N TYR A 547 -20.33 -23.60 -26.32
CA TYR A 547 -21.15 -24.47 -25.51
C TYR A 547 -20.22 -25.39 -24.72
N VAL A 548 -20.20 -25.20 -23.41
CA VAL A 548 -19.37 -25.95 -22.49
C VAL A 548 -20.24 -26.97 -21.76
N CYS A 549 -19.79 -28.22 -21.74
CA CYS A 549 -20.44 -29.29 -20.98
C CYS A 549 -19.49 -29.76 -19.87
N THR A 550 -19.95 -29.74 -18.62
CA THR A 550 -19.21 -30.28 -17.49
C THR A 550 -19.18 -31.82 -17.50
N GLU A 551 -18.28 -32.44 -16.75
CA GLU A 551 -18.24 -33.89 -16.57
C GLU A 551 -19.57 -34.51 -16.05
N PHE A 552 -20.40 -33.70 -15.41
CA PHE A 552 -21.71 -34.08 -14.89
C PHE A 552 -22.87 -33.80 -15.87
N GLY A 553 -22.56 -33.41 -17.11
CA GLY A 553 -23.55 -33.15 -18.14
C GLY A 553 -24.30 -31.81 -18.02
N ALA A 554 -23.82 -30.89 -17.15
CA ALA A 554 -24.38 -29.54 -17.12
C ALA A 554 -23.81 -28.72 -18.29
N GLU A 555 -24.70 -28.12 -19.09
CA GLU A 555 -24.34 -27.32 -20.27
C GLU A 555 -24.47 -25.83 -19.98
N SER A 556 -23.50 -25.03 -20.42
CA SER A 556 -23.53 -23.57 -20.40
C SER A 556 -23.08 -22.98 -21.73
N ARG A 557 -23.44 -21.72 -21.94
CA ARG A 557 -22.85 -20.87 -22.99
C ARG A 557 -21.85 -19.96 -22.37
N GLU A 558 -20.73 -19.71 -23.04
CA GLU A 558 -19.67 -18.88 -22.53
C GLU A 558 -19.06 -17.98 -23.60
N CYS A 559 -18.76 -16.74 -23.29
CA CYS A 559 -17.91 -15.90 -24.12
C CYS A 559 -16.53 -16.55 -24.27
N VAL A 560 -15.95 -16.48 -25.44
CA VAL A 560 -14.65 -17.09 -25.76
C VAL A 560 -13.64 -16.04 -26.14
N ILE A 561 -12.48 -16.08 -25.48
CA ILE A 561 -11.35 -15.25 -25.82
C ILE A 561 -10.15 -16.15 -26.14
N TYR A 562 -9.59 -15.95 -27.33
CA TYR A 562 -8.38 -16.61 -27.79
C TYR A 562 -7.15 -15.75 -27.48
N ASN A 563 -6.01 -16.38 -27.24
CA ASN A 563 -4.76 -15.66 -27.05
C ASN A 563 -4.40 -14.83 -28.29
N GLY A 564 -3.95 -13.60 -28.09
CA GLY A 564 -3.45 -12.78 -29.18
C GLY A 564 -2.15 -13.32 -29.76
N LYS A 565 -1.87 -13.05 -31.03
CA LYS A 565 -0.66 -13.51 -31.71
C LYS A 565 0.60 -12.97 -31.01
N GLY A 566 1.42 -13.88 -30.48
CA GLY A 566 2.67 -13.52 -29.79
C GLY A 566 2.48 -12.81 -28.45
N ALA A 567 1.25 -12.82 -27.87
CA ALA A 567 0.93 -12.11 -26.64
C ALA A 567 1.01 -13.00 -25.37
N GLY A 568 1.33 -14.28 -25.49
CA GLY A 568 1.26 -15.24 -24.38
C GLY A 568 -0.19 -15.61 -24.01
N ASP A 569 -0.38 -16.14 -22.80
CA ASP A 569 -1.70 -16.54 -22.31
C ASP A 569 -2.54 -15.32 -21.95
N PHE A 570 -3.79 -15.28 -22.42
CA PHE A 570 -4.72 -14.22 -22.05
C PHE A 570 -5.04 -14.23 -20.56
N SER A 571 -5.20 -15.41 -19.98
CA SER A 571 -5.51 -15.57 -18.55
C SER A 571 -4.74 -16.72 -17.91
N ALA A 572 -4.58 -16.64 -16.60
CA ALA A 572 -4.02 -17.69 -15.75
C ALA A 572 -4.78 -17.78 -14.43
N LYS A 573 -4.48 -18.82 -13.63
CA LYS A 573 -5.06 -18.98 -12.29
C LYS A 573 -4.80 -17.75 -11.42
N GLY A 574 -5.85 -17.15 -10.88
CA GLY A 574 -5.83 -15.91 -10.10
C GLY A 574 -6.36 -14.69 -10.88
N ASP A 575 -6.57 -14.79 -12.19
CA ASP A 575 -7.22 -13.75 -12.98
C ASP A 575 -8.76 -13.85 -12.97
N SER A 576 -9.32 -14.88 -12.32
CA SER A 576 -10.77 -15.03 -12.12
C SER A 576 -11.37 -13.78 -11.50
N GLY A 577 -12.48 -13.30 -12.05
CA GLY A 577 -13.13 -12.05 -11.69
C GLY A 577 -12.63 -10.84 -12.49
N SER A 578 -11.57 -10.95 -13.29
CA SER A 578 -11.10 -9.80 -14.09
C SER A 578 -12.17 -9.32 -15.06
N LEU A 579 -12.32 -7.99 -15.16
CA LEU A 579 -13.09 -7.35 -16.21
C LEU A 579 -12.39 -7.54 -17.55
N ILE A 580 -13.12 -7.99 -18.56
CA ILE A 580 -12.70 -7.99 -19.96
C ILE A 580 -13.31 -6.75 -20.61
N PHE A 581 -12.50 -5.96 -21.30
CA PHE A 581 -12.89 -4.66 -21.86
C PHE A 581 -12.23 -4.40 -23.21
N ARG A 582 -12.78 -3.45 -23.95
CA ARG A 582 -12.23 -2.93 -25.22
C ARG A 582 -11.36 -1.69 -24.96
N GLY A 583 -10.51 -1.35 -25.92
CA GLY A 583 -9.64 -0.17 -25.83
C GLY A 583 -10.37 1.17 -25.73
N ASP A 584 -11.66 1.22 -26.08
CA ASP A 584 -12.52 2.39 -25.94
C ASP A 584 -13.25 2.47 -24.58
N GLY A 585 -12.93 1.63 -23.59
CA GLY A 585 -13.55 1.66 -22.27
C GLY A 585 -14.90 0.99 -22.17
N VAL A 586 -15.27 0.14 -23.13
CA VAL A 586 -16.50 -0.66 -23.09
C VAL A 586 -16.22 -2.01 -22.43
N GLY A 587 -16.90 -2.30 -21.31
CA GLY A 587 -16.84 -3.59 -20.63
C GLY A 587 -17.56 -4.69 -21.43
N VAL A 588 -16.96 -5.87 -21.54
CA VAL A 588 -17.43 -6.97 -22.39
C VAL A 588 -17.89 -8.16 -21.58
N ALA A 589 -17.08 -8.64 -20.64
CA ALA A 589 -17.35 -9.87 -19.90
C ALA A 589 -16.62 -9.92 -18.56
N MET A 590 -17.04 -10.82 -17.68
CA MET A 590 -16.37 -11.19 -16.44
C MET A 590 -15.71 -12.56 -16.59
N LEU A 591 -14.40 -12.62 -16.44
CA LEU A 591 -13.61 -13.84 -16.58
C LEU A 591 -13.87 -14.81 -15.43
N HIS A 592 -14.12 -16.09 -15.72
CA HIS A 592 -14.30 -17.13 -14.69
C HIS A 592 -13.49 -18.40 -14.90
N SER A 593 -13.13 -18.78 -16.12
CA SER A 593 -12.44 -20.06 -16.39
C SER A 593 -11.60 -20.03 -17.67
N GLY A 594 -10.91 -21.12 -17.95
CA GLY A 594 -10.14 -21.31 -19.16
C GLY A 594 -9.82 -22.78 -19.41
N MET A 595 -9.24 -23.09 -20.56
CA MET A 595 -8.74 -24.44 -20.88
C MET A 595 -7.23 -24.52 -20.66
N PRO A 596 -6.78 -24.97 -19.49
CA PRO A 596 -5.37 -25.09 -19.19
C PRO A 596 -4.75 -26.31 -19.87
N ARG A 597 -3.52 -26.13 -20.36
CA ARG A 597 -2.65 -27.24 -20.74
C ARG A 597 -1.30 -27.05 -20.02
N GLY A 598 -1.11 -27.82 -18.95
CA GLY A 598 0.01 -27.60 -18.07
C GLY A 598 -0.13 -26.27 -17.31
N ARG A 599 0.79 -25.32 -17.56
CA ARG A 599 0.78 -23.97 -16.98
C ARG A 599 0.11 -22.93 -17.88
N HIS A 600 -0.22 -23.29 -19.10
CA HIS A 600 -0.74 -22.40 -20.14
C HIS A 600 -2.24 -22.56 -20.33
N SER A 601 -2.94 -21.49 -20.67
CA SER A 601 -4.35 -21.48 -21.01
C SER A 601 -4.50 -20.97 -22.45
N HIS A 602 -4.94 -21.82 -23.37
CA HIS A 602 -5.06 -21.43 -24.78
C HIS A 602 -6.42 -20.81 -25.14
N VAL A 603 -7.42 -20.98 -24.27
CA VAL A 603 -8.73 -20.38 -24.39
C VAL A 603 -9.21 -19.91 -23.03
N THR A 604 -9.81 -18.74 -22.99
CA THR A 604 -10.46 -18.17 -21.79
C THR A 604 -11.95 -18.10 -21.97
N TYR A 605 -12.70 -18.45 -20.92
CA TYR A 605 -14.15 -18.38 -20.88
C TYR A 605 -14.60 -17.30 -19.88
N ALA A 606 -15.70 -16.63 -20.22
CA ALA A 606 -16.23 -15.53 -19.44
C ALA A 606 -17.75 -15.42 -19.55
N ALA A 607 -18.39 -14.86 -18.56
CA ALA A 607 -19.81 -14.51 -18.61
C ALA A 607 -19.97 -13.10 -19.21
N PRO A 608 -20.89 -12.87 -20.18
CA PRO A 608 -21.12 -11.54 -20.75
C PRO A 608 -21.49 -10.52 -19.68
N LEU A 609 -20.91 -9.33 -19.74
CA LEU A 609 -21.11 -8.33 -18.69
C LEU A 609 -22.55 -7.82 -18.62
N TRP A 610 -23.25 -7.71 -19.75
CA TRP A 610 -24.68 -7.35 -19.78
C TRP A 610 -25.56 -8.36 -19.01
N TRP A 611 -25.21 -9.64 -19.07
CA TRP A 611 -25.93 -10.69 -18.33
C TRP A 611 -25.53 -10.68 -16.84
N VAL A 612 -24.26 -10.42 -16.52
CA VAL A 612 -23.80 -10.22 -15.14
C VAL A 612 -24.55 -9.06 -14.50
N PHE A 613 -24.73 -7.93 -15.22
CA PHE A 613 -25.50 -6.79 -14.72
C PHE A 613 -26.98 -7.14 -14.50
N LYS A 614 -27.58 -7.99 -15.35
CA LYS A 614 -28.93 -8.51 -15.11
C LYS A 614 -28.99 -9.24 -13.76
N LEU A 615 -28.03 -10.13 -13.47
CA LEU A 615 -27.99 -10.85 -12.18
C LEU A 615 -27.79 -9.89 -10.98
N VAL A 616 -26.93 -8.89 -11.13
CA VAL A 616 -26.74 -7.88 -10.08
C VAL A 616 -28.03 -7.10 -9.84
N ARG A 617 -28.74 -6.70 -10.89
CA ARG A 617 -30.01 -5.96 -10.77
C ARG A 617 -31.16 -6.81 -10.22
N GLU A 618 -31.14 -8.13 -10.40
CA GLU A 618 -32.09 -9.06 -9.76
C GLU A 618 -31.92 -9.02 -8.22
N GLU A 619 -30.70 -8.88 -7.71
CA GLU A 619 -30.42 -8.83 -6.28
C GLU A 619 -30.40 -7.40 -5.73
N TYR A 620 -29.87 -6.44 -6.50
CA TYR A 620 -29.72 -5.02 -6.16
C TYR A 620 -30.46 -4.15 -7.19
N PRO A 621 -31.79 -4.00 -7.08
CA PRO A 621 -32.61 -3.30 -8.11
C PRO A 621 -32.18 -1.85 -8.37
N ASP A 622 -31.67 -1.16 -7.33
CA ASP A 622 -31.25 0.24 -7.40
C ASP A 622 -29.70 0.39 -7.50
N ALA A 623 -28.97 -0.68 -7.96
CA ALA A 623 -27.52 -0.61 -8.16
C ALA A 623 -27.12 0.50 -9.15
N GLU A 624 -26.14 1.33 -8.78
CA GLU A 624 -25.58 2.40 -9.61
C GLU A 624 -24.10 2.05 -9.91
N PHE A 625 -23.72 2.07 -11.20
CA PHE A 625 -22.40 1.63 -11.67
C PHE A 625 -21.50 2.81 -12.08
N TYR A 626 -21.49 3.89 -11.31
CA TYR A 626 -20.65 5.07 -11.53
C TYR A 626 -20.76 5.62 -12.96
N GLY A 627 -22.00 5.87 -13.41
CA GLY A 627 -22.30 6.47 -14.71
C GLY A 627 -22.15 5.54 -15.93
N MET A 628 -21.87 4.25 -15.73
CA MET A 628 -21.79 3.30 -16.85
C MET A 628 -23.14 3.16 -17.56
N THR A 629 -23.13 3.26 -18.90
CA THR A 629 -24.31 2.99 -19.73
C THR A 629 -24.41 1.50 -20.07
N TYR A 630 -25.60 0.93 -19.94
CA TYR A 630 -25.85 -0.47 -20.27
C TYR A 630 -27.32 -0.70 -20.67
N THR A 631 -27.57 -1.79 -21.39
CA THR A 631 -28.91 -2.23 -21.75
C THR A 631 -29.16 -3.60 -21.12
N ILE A 632 -30.24 -3.73 -20.35
CA ILE A 632 -30.73 -5.02 -19.90
C ILE A 632 -31.61 -5.54 -21.00
N GLU A 633 -31.14 -6.54 -21.72
CA GLU A 633 -31.91 -7.25 -22.74
C GLU A 633 -32.56 -8.48 -22.09
N ASP A 634 -33.86 -8.74 -22.43
CA ASP A 634 -34.61 -9.90 -21.95
C ASP A 634 -34.15 -11.22 -22.59
#